data_efa9d7c39d22e524dc82f8a317041533
#
_entry.id   efa9d7c39d22e524dc82f8a317041533
#
_cell.length_a   1.000
_cell.length_b   1.000
_cell.length_c   1.000
_cell.angle_alpha   90.00
_cell.angle_beta   90.00
_cell.angle_gamma   90.00
#
_symmetry.space_group_name_H-M   'P 1'
#
loop_
_entity.id
_entity.type
_entity.pdbx_description
1 polymer ?
#
loop_
_entity_poly.entity_id
_entity_poly.type
_entity_poly.pdbx_seq_one_letter_code
_entity_poly.pdbx_strand_id
1 'polypeptide(L)'
;MFKKNDSSKINNWRPITVTSVIYRTVMSHIAQCFQKLNDRCTYISPEQKGFRHLVNGCFNHTAAVNELMRHCYRSGQDFLAATLDLSNAFGSINHRLIFSTMQQMGFDNAIVTIIKDFYKGTDSVISTHRGRTKPIRIRRGVKQGCPLSPILFDIAIEPLVRYVKKKSIRYGIITSNSTTTIHSAIQAYADDIVLLSNSEEGLQRLLDVVSEFSGFSCIGVNPSKCAITSYIRQNRSRVRSAFPFSIHDEEIPHIDINEFKEYLGAPIARSHVVNLLHTDRLVEELTNKINLIFKSPLRINQKVDALKRFVIPSMDFEMLTNSFRANDMIKLDKLIRSLVNKHIKQLSTPIPFFHTSWRDGGLGIQSLHERLYAFRLKQCGEVLTSTDNHTKQLFSIWLEEEERLRNIAKADDDDVSTFLDWKVKSDGSLDQSHNGTDCIFIRAFKATRKLRLELHISEDGDIIISNADNKEKFTVHSKCVMRKIVQILYKRWHSKLVSMKMKGHTFTTLYNNKISNFYFSPSPPNVNDNLLSFTIAARCNNLPTGEVISHNNETPECRLCNKQLKDTLAHRLNNCDPKKSKYTIRHNKVVQEVMASLKKASRIQFVFHENTTISLRGAPQLPPSVRNLRPDLWFVNPANGVLNIVEVTVPYGQMDDRTDCDPQSTLKLRMEEKLQKYLPLVKAVEDAINIKVNLYVIVVSSLGAVPSSTLVSLRKLLFNNKRLAEATARKISLAAIRGSALIYWNIRMNAGEIDANGSANLGDNEVNSSDDQVIDPDDTLFTDSQFATDQTNHDVVGDVSPLGEGLIHFSTSASEYDGLNDM
;
A
#
# COMPACT_ATOMS: atom_id res chain seq x y z
N MET A 1 -8.49 28.89 2.94
CA MET A 1 -8.43 27.70 2.08
C MET A 1 -9.78 27.48 1.42
N PHE A 2 -9.83 27.38 0.10
CA PHE A 2 -11.09 27.16 -0.64
C PHE A 2 -11.65 25.76 -0.35
N LYS A 3 -12.94 25.62 -0.11
CA LYS A 3 -13.62 24.34 0.14
C LYS A 3 -14.12 23.71 -1.16
N LYS A 4 -15.14 24.29 -1.74
CA LYS A 4 -15.84 23.87 -2.97
C LYS A 4 -16.89 24.95 -3.37
N ASN A 5 -17.54 24.76 -4.49
CA ASN A 5 -18.58 25.62 -5.06
C ASN A 5 -18.04 26.96 -5.58
N ASP A 6 -18.76 28.05 -5.40
CA ASP A 6 -18.41 29.38 -5.89
C ASP A 6 -17.32 30.04 -5.05
N SER A 7 -16.14 30.28 -5.64
CA SER A 7 -14.97 30.87 -4.96
C SER A 7 -15.17 32.37 -4.63
N SER A 8 -16.17 33.04 -5.21
CA SER A 8 -16.49 34.42 -4.89
C SER A 8 -17.16 34.59 -3.52
N LYS A 9 -17.79 33.55 -3.00
CA LYS A 9 -18.49 33.54 -1.72
C LYS A 9 -17.54 33.17 -0.57
N ILE A 10 -17.36 34.10 0.39
CA ILE A 10 -16.47 33.95 1.53
C ILE A 10 -16.82 32.73 2.39
N ASN A 11 -18.09 32.34 2.47
CA ASN A 11 -18.57 31.17 3.21
C ASN A 11 -18.04 29.83 2.63
N ASN A 12 -17.56 29.84 1.39
CA ASN A 12 -16.94 28.68 0.76
C ASN A 12 -15.43 28.57 1.05
N TRP A 13 -14.91 29.43 1.92
CA TRP A 13 -13.51 29.40 2.36
C TRP A 13 -13.40 29.00 3.83
N ARG A 14 -12.36 28.21 4.16
CA ARG A 14 -11.97 27.92 5.55
C ARG A 14 -10.87 28.90 5.97
N PRO A 15 -11.01 29.64 7.07
CA PRO A 15 -9.92 30.41 7.62
C PRO A 15 -8.90 29.45 8.25
N ILE A 16 -7.63 29.55 7.85
CA ILE A 16 -6.53 28.82 8.51
C ILE A 16 -5.69 29.84 9.25
N THR A 17 -5.57 29.66 10.55
CA THR A 17 -4.78 30.53 11.41
C THR A 17 -3.32 30.08 11.42
N VAL A 18 -2.42 30.95 10.96
CA VAL A 18 -0.98 30.73 11.07
C VAL A 18 -0.50 31.42 12.35
N THR A 19 0.02 30.65 13.27
CA THR A 19 0.55 31.12 14.56
C THR A 19 2.08 30.96 14.62
N SER A 20 2.75 31.68 15.52
CA SER A 20 4.19 31.53 15.68
C SER A 20 4.59 30.11 16.10
N VAL A 21 5.82 29.71 15.80
CA VAL A 21 6.34 28.39 16.18
C VAL A 21 6.32 28.21 17.69
N ILE A 22 6.73 29.23 18.45
CA ILE A 22 6.74 29.21 19.94
C ILE A 22 5.34 28.93 20.47
N TYR A 23 4.32 29.70 19.99
CA TYR A 23 2.93 29.49 20.38
C TYR A 23 2.47 28.03 20.08
N ARG A 24 2.76 27.52 18.88
CA ARG A 24 2.39 26.14 18.50
C ARG A 24 3.07 25.10 19.38
N THR A 25 4.34 25.30 19.74
CA THR A 25 5.08 24.37 20.63
C THR A 25 4.44 24.29 22.00
N VAL A 26 4.14 25.45 22.60
CA VAL A 26 3.46 25.53 23.92
C VAL A 26 2.07 24.87 23.85
N MET A 27 1.26 25.25 22.84
CA MET A 27 -0.08 24.68 22.68
C MET A 27 -0.05 23.16 22.37
N SER A 28 0.96 22.68 21.65
CA SER A 28 1.13 21.25 21.41
C SER A 28 1.46 20.48 22.69
N HIS A 29 2.29 21.07 23.55
CA HIS A 29 2.62 20.48 24.86
C HIS A 29 1.38 20.40 25.75
N ILE A 30 0.63 21.49 25.87
CA ILE A 30 -0.63 21.52 26.64
C ILE A 30 -1.63 20.51 26.10
N ALA A 31 -1.77 20.43 24.77
CA ALA A 31 -2.65 19.44 24.13
C ALA A 31 -2.27 17.99 24.47
N GLN A 32 -0.96 17.67 24.46
CA GLN A 32 -0.47 16.35 24.87
C GLN A 32 -0.76 16.05 26.35
N CYS A 33 -0.63 17.04 27.22
CA CYS A 33 -0.98 16.89 28.64
C CYS A 33 -2.48 16.60 28.81
N PHE A 34 -3.35 17.30 28.06
CA PHE A 34 -4.79 17.09 28.08
C PHE A 34 -5.17 15.70 27.56
N GLN A 35 -4.53 15.24 26.50
CA GLN A 35 -4.76 13.88 26.00
C GLN A 35 -4.37 12.81 27.03
N LYS A 36 -3.18 12.94 27.64
CA LYS A 36 -2.76 12.02 28.70
C LYS A 36 -3.70 12.06 29.93
N LEU A 37 -4.21 13.24 30.25
CA LEU A 37 -5.21 13.39 31.32
C LEU A 37 -6.51 12.66 30.94
N ASN A 38 -6.98 12.82 29.70
CA ASN A 38 -8.18 12.11 29.22
C ASN A 38 -8.01 10.58 29.24
N ASP A 39 -6.82 10.07 28.91
CA ASP A 39 -6.51 8.63 29.00
C ASP A 39 -6.61 8.09 30.44
N ARG A 40 -6.34 8.96 31.45
CA ARG A 40 -6.41 8.59 32.88
C ARG A 40 -7.78 8.79 33.51
N CYS A 41 -8.45 9.89 33.20
CA CYS A 41 -9.65 10.35 33.91
C CYS A 41 -10.92 10.34 33.04
N THR A 42 -10.80 10.11 31.74
CA THR A 42 -11.92 10.07 30.78
C THR A 42 -12.89 11.27 30.92
N TYR A 43 -12.33 12.51 30.92
CA TYR A 43 -13.16 13.71 31.05
C TYR A 43 -13.96 14.06 29.80
N ILE A 44 -13.54 13.55 28.62
CA ILE A 44 -14.34 13.54 27.38
C ILE A 44 -15.05 12.19 27.26
N SER A 45 -16.35 12.22 27.02
CA SER A 45 -17.17 11.03 26.83
C SER A 45 -16.67 10.14 25.68
N PRO A 46 -16.74 8.80 25.80
CA PRO A 46 -16.27 7.89 24.76
C PRO A 46 -17.07 8.00 23.44
N GLU A 47 -18.24 8.61 23.47
CA GLU A 47 -19.06 8.93 22.30
C GLU A 47 -18.45 10.06 21.45
N GLN A 48 -17.59 10.93 22.01
CA GLN A 48 -16.77 11.90 21.26
C GLN A 48 -15.41 11.28 20.94
N LYS A 49 -15.17 11.00 19.66
CA LYS A 49 -13.92 10.37 19.17
C LYS A 49 -13.06 11.29 18.29
N GLY A 50 -13.51 12.54 18.10
CA GLY A 50 -12.71 13.56 17.42
C GLY A 50 -11.38 13.77 18.13
N PHE A 51 -10.28 13.82 17.39
CA PHE A 51 -8.93 14.16 17.85
C PHE A 51 -8.38 13.37 19.05
N ARG A 52 -9.00 12.24 19.44
CA ARG A 52 -8.52 11.39 20.54
C ARG A 52 -7.25 10.64 20.15
N HIS A 53 -6.31 10.63 21.10
CA HIS A 53 -5.05 9.91 20.92
C HIS A 53 -5.28 8.40 20.79
N LEU A 54 -4.59 7.74 19.85
CA LEU A 54 -4.63 6.30 19.59
C LEU A 54 -6.00 5.71 19.20
N VAL A 55 -7.03 6.53 19.04
CA VAL A 55 -8.37 6.11 18.61
C VAL A 55 -8.56 6.42 17.13
N ASN A 56 -8.96 5.44 16.32
CA ASN A 56 -9.38 5.65 14.93
C ASN A 56 -10.88 6.02 14.89
N GLY A 57 -11.18 7.24 15.33
CA GLY A 57 -12.56 7.67 15.58
C GLY A 57 -13.46 7.59 14.34
N CYS A 58 -12.96 7.97 13.16
CA CYS A 58 -13.75 7.87 11.92
C CYS A 58 -14.18 6.44 11.65
N PHE A 59 -13.23 5.49 11.70
CA PHE A 59 -13.55 4.07 11.48
C PHE A 59 -14.44 3.50 12.58
N ASN A 60 -14.12 3.77 13.87
CA ASN A 60 -14.89 3.24 14.99
C ASN A 60 -16.35 3.70 14.93
N HIS A 61 -16.62 4.96 14.57
CA HIS A 61 -17.97 5.48 14.43
C HIS A 61 -18.71 4.90 13.24
N THR A 62 -18.07 4.91 12.05
CA THR A 62 -18.73 4.38 10.85
C THR A 62 -19.01 2.88 10.98
N ALA A 63 -18.08 2.12 11.56
CA ALA A 63 -18.30 0.71 11.85
C ALA A 63 -19.42 0.51 12.87
N ALA A 64 -19.45 1.29 13.96
CA ALA A 64 -20.49 1.17 14.98
C ALA A 64 -21.88 1.52 14.43
N VAL A 65 -22.04 2.61 13.65
CA VAL A 65 -23.35 2.96 13.04
C VAL A 65 -23.84 1.85 12.11
N ASN A 66 -22.96 1.30 11.27
CA ASN A 66 -23.31 0.24 10.35
C ASN A 66 -23.71 -1.05 11.07
N GLU A 67 -23.01 -1.40 12.15
CA GLU A 67 -23.34 -2.60 12.94
C GLU A 67 -24.60 -2.39 13.80
N LEU A 68 -24.84 -1.16 14.35
CA LEU A 68 -26.08 -0.82 15.03
C LEU A 68 -27.30 -0.92 14.11
N MET A 69 -27.19 -0.37 12.90
CA MET A 69 -28.24 -0.49 11.89
C MET A 69 -28.56 -1.97 11.58
N ARG A 70 -27.51 -2.79 11.45
CA ARG A 70 -27.64 -4.23 11.22
C ARG A 70 -28.25 -4.95 12.44
N HIS A 71 -27.82 -4.59 13.64
CA HIS A 71 -28.38 -5.12 14.90
C HIS A 71 -29.87 -4.82 15.00
N CYS A 72 -30.31 -3.58 14.79
CA CYS A 72 -31.73 -3.20 14.78
C CYS A 72 -32.52 -3.97 13.71
N TYR A 73 -31.93 -4.18 12.53
CA TYR A 73 -32.56 -4.97 11.47
C TYR A 73 -32.83 -6.42 11.93
N ARG A 74 -31.88 -7.03 12.64
CA ARG A 74 -31.96 -8.43 13.11
C ARG A 74 -32.87 -8.60 14.37
N SER A 75 -32.69 -7.71 15.34
CA SER A 75 -33.44 -7.75 16.61
C SER A 75 -34.90 -7.30 16.48
N GLY A 76 -35.29 -6.80 15.30
CA GLY A 76 -36.65 -6.27 15.09
C GLY A 76 -36.85 -4.87 15.64
N GLN A 77 -35.83 -4.21 16.18
CA GLN A 77 -35.90 -2.82 16.64
C GLN A 77 -35.96 -1.85 15.44
N ASP A 78 -36.57 -0.71 15.70
CA ASP A 78 -36.50 0.40 14.75
C ASP A 78 -35.12 1.05 14.80
N PHE A 79 -34.69 1.61 13.66
CA PHE A 79 -33.45 2.36 13.53
C PHE A 79 -33.74 3.72 12.96
N LEU A 80 -33.45 4.74 13.72
CA LEU A 80 -33.54 6.14 13.29
C LEU A 80 -32.21 6.84 13.58
N ALA A 81 -31.70 7.55 12.59
CA ALA A 81 -30.45 8.29 12.69
C ALA A 81 -30.63 9.70 12.11
N ALA A 82 -30.25 10.72 12.86
CA ALA A 82 -30.16 12.10 12.39
C ALA A 82 -28.70 12.51 12.26
N THR A 83 -28.23 12.79 11.03
CA THR A 83 -26.91 13.39 10.81
C THR A 83 -27.04 14.89 10.89
N LEU A 84 -26.23 15.54 11.72
CA LEU A 84 -26.27 16.97 11.98
C LEU A 84 -25.13 17.72 11.29
N ASP A 85 -25.41 18.89 10.73
CA ASP A 85 -24.42 19.84 10.17
C ASP A 85 -24.36 21.08 11.06
N LEU A 86 -23.32 21.21 11.88
CA LEU A 86 -23.11 22.37 12.71
C LEU A 86 -22.51 23.52 11.90
N SER A 87 -23.18 24.69 11.93
CA SER A 87 -22.79 25.86 11.14
C SER A 87 -21.56 26.56 11.72
N ASN A 88 -20.44 26.56 10.96
CA ASN A 88 -19.19 27.22 11.35
C ASN A 88 -18.76 26.91 12.79
N ALA A 89 -18.89 25.64 13.22
CA ALA A 89 -18.78 25.22 14.60
C ALA A 89 -17.52 25.74 15.30
N PHE A 90 -16.33 25.55 14.70
CA PHE A 90 -15.06 26.02 15.26
C PHE A 90 -14.99 27.56 15.37
N GLY A 91 -15.61 28.29 14.48
CA GLY A 91 -15.62 29.77 14.47
C GLY A 91 -16.68 30.42 15.37
N SER A 92 -17.73 29.68 15.76
CA SER A 92 -18.89 30.22 16.46
C SER A 92 -18.86 30.01 17.97
N ILE A 93 -18.08 29.04 18.46
CA ILE A 93 -18.05 28.68 19.88
C ILE A 93 -17.78 29.87 20.79
N ASN A 94 -18.59 30.03 21.83
CA ASN A 94 -18.41 31.04 22.83
C ASN A 94 -17.25 30.68 23.81
N HIS A 95 -16.28 31.56 23.97
CA HIS A 95 -15.17 31.35 24.89
C HIS A 95 -15.65 31.10 26.33
N ARG A 96 -16.76 31.76 26.77
CA ARG A 96 -17.33 31.52 28.12
C ARG A 96 -17.78 30.07 28.28
N LEU A 97 -18.38 29.47 27.23
CA LEU A 97 -18.77 28.04 27.27
C LEU A 97 -17.55 27.14 27.50
N ILE A 98 -16.45 27.36 26.75
CA ILE A 98 -15.22 26.58 26.92
C ILE A 98 -14.75 26.64 28.37
N PHE A 99 -14.58 27.88 28.93
CA PHE A 99 -13.98 28.05 30.25
C PHE A 99 -14.91 27.57 31.37
N SER A 100 -16.22 27.82 31.28
CA SER A 100 -17.17 27.33 32.30
C SER A 100 -17.27 25.79 32.25
N THR A 101 -17.24 25.18 31.09
CA THR A 101 -17.22 23.74 30.98
C THR A 101 -15.94 23.14 31.59
N MET A 102 -14.76 23.72 31.32
CA MET A 102 -13.52 23.29 31.95
C MET A 102 -13.59 23.36 33.48
N GLN A 103 -14.14 24.46 34.05
CA GLN A 103 -14.32 24.61 35.47
C GLN A 103 -15.27 23.55 36.07
N GLN A 104 -16.39 23.28 35.38
CA GLN A 104 -17.36 22.26 35.79
C GLN A 104 -16.80 20.83 35.69
N MET A 105 -15.84 20.60 34.80
CA MET A 105 -15.11 19.34 34.68
C MET A 105 -14.02 19.17 35.73
N GLY A 106 -13.76 20.18 36.55
CA GLY A 106 -12.77 20.14 37.63
C GLY A 106 -11.33 20.47 37.22
N PHE A 107 -11.14 21.15 36.07
CA PHE A 107 -9.83 21.64 35.69
C PHE A 107 -9.35 22.74 36.69
N ASP A 108 -8.06 22.69 37.04
CA ASP A 108 -7.44 23.69 37.91
C ASP A 108 -7.65 25.11 37.34
N ASN A 109 -8.04 26.06 38.22
CA ASN A 109 -8.28 27.45 37.84
C ASN A 109 -7.04 28.13 37.23
N ALA A 110 -5.82 27.75 37.64
CA ALA A 110 -4.61 28.26 37.04
C ALA A 110 -4.49 27.88 35.57
N ILE A 111 -4.79 26.62 35.23
CA ILE A 111 -4.80 26.13 33.83
C ILE A 111 -5.86 26.85 33.01
N VAL A 112 -7.09 26.98 33.54
CA VAL A 112 -8.18 27.71 32.89
C VAL A 112 -7.79 29.16 32.62
N THR A 113 -7.14 29.80 33.59
CA THR A 113 -6.69 31.20 33.47
C THR A 113 -5.60 31.35 32.42
N ILE A 114 -4.62 30.47 32.38
CA ILE A 114 -3.57 30.45 31.35
C ILE A 114 -4.20 30.34 29.95
N ILE A 115 -5.11 29.38 29.73
CA ILE A 115 -5.76 29.21 28.44
C ILE A 115 -6.61 30.45 28.09
N LYS A 116 -7.32 31.02 29.06
CA LYS A 116 -8.12 32.26 28.89
C LYS A 116 -7.25 33.41 28.42
N ASP A 117 -6.04 33.57 29.00
CA ASP A 117 -5.13 34.65 28.64
C ASP A 117 -4.59 34.49 27.20
N PHE A 118 -4.44 33.26 26.67
CA PHE A 118 -4.09 33.04 25.26
C PHE A 118 -5.20 33.48 24.29
N TYR A 119 -6.44 33.61 24.75
CA TYR A 119 -7.56 34.10 23.96
C TYR A 119 -7.89 35.57 24.22
N LYS A 120 -7.44 36.12 25.37
CA LYS A 120 -7.66 37.51 25.74
C LYS A 120 -6.87 38.44 24.82
N GLY A 121 -7.56 39.36 24.20
CA GLY A 121 -6.92 40.37 23.39
C GLY A 121 -6.35 39.88 22.06
N THR A 122 -6.75 38.71 21.59
CA THR A 122 -6.22 38.12 20.34
C THR A 122 -6.83 38.81 19.12
N ASP A 123 -5.97 39.29 18.22
CA ASP A 123 -6.32 39.82 16.91
C ASP A 123 -5.83 38.92 15.82
N SER A 124 -6.51 38.89 14.71
CA SER A 124 -6.16 38.14 13.49
C SER A 124 -6.10 39.08 12.28
N VAL A 125 -5.18 38.83 11.37
CA VAL A 125 -5.04 39.57 10.11
C VAL A 125 -5.22 38.60 8.96
N ILE A 126 -6.11 38.90 8.03
CA ILE A 126 -6.28 38.07 6.84
C ILE A 126 -5.26 38.52 5.78
N SER A 127 -4.39 37.61 5.38
CA SER A 127 -3.42 37.82 4.30
C SER A 127 -3.98 37.32 2.98
N THR A 128 -4.00 38.20 1.97
CA THR A 128 -4.40 37.89 0.60
C THR A 128 -3.31 38.27 -0.39
N HIS A 129 -3.44 37.89 -1.65
CA HIS A 129 -2.52 38.35 -2.70
C HIS A 129 -2.56 39.88 -2.93
N ARG A 130 -3.63 40.57 -2.46
CA ARG A 130 -3.78 42.04 -2.55
C ARG A 130 -3.31 42.79 -1.29
N GLY A 131 -2.76 42.08 -0.29
CA GLY A 131 -2.28 42.68 0.96
C GLY A 131 -2.94 42.10 2.20
N ARG A 132 -2.81 42.79 3.32
CA ARG A 132 -3.33 42.38 4.63
C ARG A 132 -4.46 43.28 5.07
N THR A 133 -5.46 42.70 5.75
CA THR A 133 -6.54 43.47 6.37
C THR A 133 -6.03 44.21 7.63
N LYS A 134 -6.84 45.15 8.12
CA LYS A 134 -6.67 45.66 9.48
C LYS A 134 -6.86 44.52 10.50
N PRO A 135 -6.29 44.59 11.69
CA PRO A 135 -6.50 43.61 12.74
C PRO A 135 -7.97 43.41 13.08
N ILE A 136 -8.40 42.16 13.12
CA ILE A 136 -9.78 41.77 13.45
C ILE A 136 -9.78 41.11 14.81
N ARG A 137 -10.54 41.67 15.75
CA ARG A 137 -10.62 41.14 17.12
C ARG A 137 -11.37 39.81 17.15
N ILE A 138 -10.73 38.72 17.66
CA ILE A 138 -11.33 37.44 17.87
C ILE A 138 -12.11 37.43 19.21
N ARG A 139 -13.44 37.42 19.15
CA ARG A 139 -14.32 37.43 20.33
C ARG A 139 -14.95 36.06 20.61
N ARG A 140 -14.93 35.15 19.67
CA ARG A 140 -15.48 33.78 19.72
C ARG A 140 -14.72 32.88 18.77
N GLY A 141 -14.94 31.58 18.88
CA GLY A 141 -14.31 30.57 18.03
C GLY A 141 -12.94 30.15 18.54
N VAL A 142 -12.51 28.96 18.09
CA VAL A 142 -11.16 28.42 18.33
C VAL A 142 -10.33 28.55 17.07
N LYS A 143 -9.02 28.72 17.20
CA LYS A 143 -8.09 29.01 16.10
C LYS A 143 -7.87 27.74 15.26
N GLN A 144 -8.36 27.71 14.02
CA GLN A 144 -8.10 26.58 13.08
C GLN A 144 -6.62 26.57 12.69
N GLY A 145 -5.85 25.64 13.23
CA GLY A 145 -4.40 25.52 13.07
C GLY A 145 -3.61 25.57 14.38
N CYS A 146 -4.29 25.82 15.51
CA CYS A 146 -3.71 25.65 16.84
C CYS A 146 -3.87 24.21 17.32
N PRO A 147 -2.81 23.55 17.85
CA PRO A 147 -2.87 22.14 18.30
C PRO A 147 -3.85 21.89 19.46
N LEU A 148 -4.11 22.88 20.30
CA LEU A 148 -5.02 22.79 21.44
C LEU A 148 -6.49 23.00 21.04
N SER A 149 -6.76 23.73 19.97
CA SER A 149 -8.12 24.12 19.55
C SER A 149 -9.08 22.94 19.35
N PRO A 150 -8.67 21.80 18.77
CA PRO A 150 -9.54 20.63 18.67
C PRO A 150 -10.04 20.12 20.03
N ILE A 151 -9.17 20.04 21.02
CA ILE A 151 -9.51 19.57 22.37
C ILE A 151 -10.45 20.57 23.07
N LEU A 152 -10.20 21.88 22.93
CA LEU A 152 -11.09 22.91 23.48
C LEU A 152 -12.48 22.87 22.83
N PHE A 153 -12.54 22.49 21.56
CA PHE A 153 -13.81 22.26 20.86
C PHE A 153 -14.57 21.08 21.46
N ASP A 154 -13.88 19.93 21.64
CA ASP A 154 -14.48 18.74 22.24
C ASP A 154 -14.98 19.02 23.66
N ILE A 155 -14.21 19.77 24.47
CA ILE A 155 -14.62 20.21 25.81
C ILE A 155 -15.91 21.05 25.73
N ALA A 156 -16.03 21.96 24.78
CA ALA A 156 -17.21 22.80 24.66
C ALA A 156 -18.49 22.06 24.18
N ILE A 157 -18.32 20.98 23.42
CA ILE A 157 -19.44 20.11 22.99
C ILE A 157 -19.80 19.07 24.06
N GLU A 158 -18.90 18.74 24.97
CA GLU A 158 -19.09 17.69 25.97
C GLU A 158 -20.40 17.82 26.80
N PRO A 159 -20.89 19.02 27.19
CA PRO A 159 -22.18 19.13 27.87
C PRO A 159 -23.34 18.59 27.03
N LEU A 160 -23.34 18.81 25.71
CA LEU A 160 -24.32 18.23 24.80
C LEU A 160 -24.23 16.70 24.81
N VAL A 161 -23.00 16.16 24.63
CA VAL A 161 -22.78 14.70 24.57
C VAL A 161 -23.26 14.05 25.86
N ARG A 162 -22.92 14.61 27.04
CA ARG A 162 -23.36 14.09 28.35
C ARG A 162 -24.87 14.16 28.53
N TYR A 163 -25.51 15.24 28.08
CA TYR A 163 -26.96 15.39 28.22
C TYR A 163 -27.71 14.41 27.33
N VAL A 164 -27.31 14.25 26.08
CA VAL A 164 -27.85 13.24 25.17
C VAL A 164 -27.61 11.84 25.73
N LYS A 165 -26.43 11.55 26.24
CA LYS A 165 -26.09 10.27 26.88
C LYS A 165 -26.99 9.98 28.07
N LYS A 166 -27.30 10.97 28.91
CA LYS A 166 -28.26 10.81 30.01
C LYS A 166 -29.65 10.43 29.51
N LYS A 167 -30.06 10.91 28.35
CA LYS A 167 -31.34 10.55 27.70
C LYS A 167 -31.30 9.21 26.97
N SER A 168 -30.12 8.66 26.67
CA SER A 168 -29.96 7.43 25.88
C SER A 168 -30.59 6.22 26.53
N ILE A 169 -30.67 6.16 27.87
CA ILE A 169 -31.30 5.09 28.62
C ILE A 169 -32.77 4.91 28.20
N ARG A 170 -33.46 6.00 27.87
CA ARG A 170 -34.85 5.99 27.44
C ARG A 170 -35.06 5.94 25.94
N TYR A 171 -34.18 6.57 25.17
CA TYR A 171 -34.39 6.85 23.74
C TYR A 171 -33.34 6.25 22.81
N GLY A 172 -32.22 5.74 23.36
CA GLY A 172 -31.13 5.17 22.56
C GLY A 172 -31.41 3.76 22.06
N ILE A 173 -30.65 3.34 21.05
CA ILE A 173 -30.62 1.97 20.57
C ILE A 173 -30.00 1.07 21.67
N ILE A 174 -30.67 -0.03 22.00
CA ILE A 174 -30.23 -0.94 23.05
C ILE A 174 -29.46 -2.11 22.42
N THR A 175 -28.26 -2.35 22.92
CA THR A 175 -27.44 -3.52 22.60
C THR A 175 -27.01 -4.18 23.90
N SER A 176 -27.28 -5.46 24.06
CA SER A 176 -27.01 -6.19 25.31
C SER A 176 -26.56 -7.62 25.09
N ASN A 177 -25.73 -8.11 26.00
CA ASN A 177 -25.45 -9.54 26.22
C ASN A 177 -25.87 -9.93 27.66
N SER A 178 -25.40 -11.09 28.15
CA SER A 178 -25.68 -11.60 29.48
C SER A 178 -25.15 -10.70 30.61
N THR A 179 -24.12 -9.89 30.38
CA THR A 179 -23.41 -9.14 31.43
C THR A 179 -23.48 -7.62 31.26
N THR A 180 -23.68 -7.14 30.04
CA THR A 180 -23.52 -5.70 29.72
C THR A 180 -24.65 -5.21 28.83
N THR A 181 -25.20 -4.03 29.14
CA THR A 181 -26.17 -3.32 28.30
C THR A 181 -25.60 -1.95 27.91
N ILE A 182 -25.59 -1.65 26.64
CA ILE A 182 -25.13 -0.37 26.07
C ILE A 182 -26.30 0.34 25.40
N HIS A 183 -26.51 1.60 25.74
CA HIS A 183 -27.49 2.49 25.12
C HIS A 183 -26.79 3.48 24.21
N SER A 184 -26.99 3.38 22.91
CA SER A 184 -26.37 4.24 21.90
C SER A 184 -27.34 5.31 21.42
N ALA A 185 -27.11 6.59 21.73
CA ALA A 185 -27.97 7.71 21.30
C ALA A 185 -27.18 8.80 20.54
N ILE A 186 -25.86 8.90 20.69
CA ILE A 186 -25.04 9.90 20.02
C ILE A 186 -23.68 9.32 19.66
N GLN A 187 -23.18 9.74 18.51
CA GLN A 187 -21.80 9.59 18.12
C GLN A 187 -21.31 10.94 17.59
N ALA A 188 -20.21 11.44 18.12
CA ALA A 188 -19.66 12.74 17.76
C ALA A 188 -18.19 12.61 17.33
N TYR A 189 -17.85 13.21 16.21
CA TYR A 189 -16.49 13.41 15.76
C TYR A 189 -16.26 14.91 15.52
N ALA A 190 -15.84 15.59 16.54
CA ALA A 190 -15.86 17.04 16.58
C ALA A 190 -17.25 17.61 16.28
N ASP A 191 -17.40 18.30 15.15
CA ASP A 191 -18.64 18.90 14.65
C ASP A 191 -19.55 17.93 13.87
N ASP A 192 -19.05 16.78 13.45
CA ASP A 192 -19.84 15.76 12.77
C ASP A 192 -20.57 14.90 13.82
N ILE A 193 -21.86 15.11 14.00
CA ILE A 193 -22.68 14.44 15.01
C ILE A 193 -23.76 13.59 14.34
N VAL A 194 -23.95 12.36 14.86
CA VAL A 194 -25.10 11.52 14.55
C VAL A 194 -25.86 11.21 15.83
N LEU A 195 -27.16 11.49 15.85
CA LEU A 195 -28.08 11.04 16.86
C LEU A 195 -28.71 9.72 16.44
N LEU A 196 -28.93 8.81 17.40
CA LEU A 196 -29.43 7.47 17.17
C LEU A 196 -30.61 7.20 18.11
N SER A 197 -31.67 6.63 17.58
CA SER A 197 -32.84 6.25 18.40
C SER A 197 -33.54 5.00 17.86
N ASN A 198 -34.27 4.30 18.74
CA ASN A 198 -35.12 3.17 18.40
C ASN A 198 -36.60 3.57 18.26
N SER A 199 -36.94 4.87 18.30
CA SER A 199 -38.32 5.38 18.16
C SER A 199 -38.33 6.81 17.56
N GLU A 200 -39.42 7.17 16.88
CA GLU A 200 -39.65 8.48 16.30
C GLU A 200 -39.71 9.56 17.38
N GLU A 201 -40.50 9.36 18.42
CA GLU A 201 -40.55 10.29 19.56
C GLU A 201 -39.17 10.47 20.18
N GLY A 202 -38.44 9.36 20.37
CA GLY A 202 -37.11 9.38 20.96
C GLY A 202 -36.13 10.24 20.14
N LEU A 203 -36.10 10.09 18.80
CA LEU A 203 -35.24 10.90 17.96
C LEU A 203 -35.61 12.39 18.02
N GLN A 204 -36.93 12.72 18.01
CA GLN A 204 -37.35 14.13 18.13
C GLN A 204 -36.91 14.71 19.48
N ARG A 205 -37.04 13.97 20.58
CA ARG A 205 -36.57 14.43 21.91
C ARG A 205 -35.05 14.67 21.95
N LEU A 206 -34.28 13.88 21.22
CA LEU A 206 -32.83 14.10 21.10
C LEU A 206 -32.51 15.34 20.25
N LEU A 207 -33.29 15.61 19.20
CA LEU A 207 -33.21 16.83 18.40
C LEU A 207 -33.58 18.08 19.23
N ASP A 208 -34.60 18.00 20.08
CA ASP A 208 -34.99 19.08 20.99
C ASP A 208 -33.82 19.45 21.93
N VAL A 209 -33.08 18.44 22.44
CA VAL A 209 -31.88 18.67 23.27
C VAL A 209 -30.79 19.43 22.48
N VAL A 210 -30.60 19.11 21.22
CA VAL A 210 -29.64 19.82 20.35
C VAL A 210 -30.10 21.24 20.09
N SER A 211 -31.40 21.45 19.87
CA SER A 211 -32.00 22.77 19.69
C SER A 211 -31.79 23.67 20.92
N GLU A 212 -32.05 23.13 22.11
CA GLU A 212 -31.81 23.82 23.38
C GLU A 212 -30.33 24.18 23.57
N PHE A 213 -29.42 23.22 23.33
CA PHE A 213 -27.97 23.45 23.39
C PHE A 213 -27.51 24.52 22.41
N SER A 214 -28.03 24.51 21.18
CA SER A 214 -27.73 25.49 20.15
C SER A 214 -28.10 26.91 20.59
N GLY A 215 -29.23 27.07 21.27
CA GLY A 215 -29.75 28.36 21.77
C GLY A 215 -28.76 29.05 22.73
N PHE A 216 -28.15 28.34 23.67
CA PHE A 216 -27.22 28.95 24.63
C PHE A 216 -25.74 28.89 24.21
N SER A 217 -25.35 27.92 23.39
CA SER A 217 -23.96 27.75 22.97
C SER A 217 -23.55 28.70 21.83
N CYS A 218 -24.50 29.27 21.12
CA CYS A 218 -24.30 30.02 19.87
C CYS A 218 -23.73 29.18 18.71
N ILE A 219 -23.81 27.87 18.80
CA ILE A 219 -23.44 26.95 17.71
C ILE A 219 -24.70 26.65 16.91
N GLY A 220 -24.85 27.24 15.74
CA GLY A 220 -26.03 27.02 14.90
C GLY A 220 -26.02 25.64 14.26
N VAL A 221 -27.20 25.07 14.05
CA VAL A 221 -27.41 23.89 13.21
C VAL A 221 -27.98 24.34 11.87
N ASN A 222 -27.62 23.66 10.79
CA ASN A 222 -28.18 23.92 9.46
C ASN A 222 -29.15 22.79 9.07
N PRO A 223 -30.47 22.95 9.28
CA PRO A 223 -31.46 21.90 9.07
C PRO A 223 -31.45 21.35 7.64
N SER A 224 -31.30 22.20 6.64
CA SER A 224 -31.28 21.81 5.22
C SER A 224 -30.09 20.92 4.81
N LYS A 225 -29.04 20.90 5.64
CA LYS A 225 -27.90 20.03 5.44
C LYS A 225 -27.88 18.81 6.36
N CYS A 226 -28.74 18.83 7.39
CA CYS A 226 -29.02 17.64 8.19
C CYS A 226 -29.78 16.60 7.37
N ALA A 227 -29.84 15.37 7.83
CA ALA A 227 -30.61 14.33 7.14
C ALA A 227 -31.06 13.24 8.11
N ILE A 228 -32.26 12.73 7.89
CA ILE A 228 -32.83 11.60 8.63
C ILE A 228 -32.73 10.33 7.81
N THR A 229 -32.11 9.29 8.37
CA THR A 229 -32.16 7.92 7.87
C THR A 229 -32.98 7.09 8.82
N SER A 230 -34.04 6.44 8.34
CA SER A 230 -34.94 5.68 9.19
C SER A 230 -35.33 4.31 8.61
N TYR A 231 -35.44 3.33 9.50
CA TYR A 231 -35.99 2.00 9.26
C TYR A 231 -36.97 1.69 10.37
N ILE A 232 -38.24 1.86 10.13
CA ILE A 232 -39.28 1.46 11.08
C ILE A 232 -39.97 0.19 10.61
N ARG A 233 -40.31 -0.65 11.55
CA ARG A 233 -41.02 -1.89 11.28
C ARG A 233 -42.52 -1.61 11.15
N GLN A 234 -43.05 -1.84 9.95
CA GLN A 234 -44.50 -1.74 9.70
C GLN A 234 -44.99 -3.07 9.13
N ASN A 235 -45.79 -3.81 9.89
CA ASN A 235 -46.21 -5.17 9.58
C ASN A 235 -44.98 -6.11 9.39
N ARG A 236 -44.79 -6.69 8.21
CA ARG A 236 -43.66 -7.55 7.85
C ARG A 236 -42.58 -6.86 7.00
N SER A 237 -42.74 -5.55 6.76
CA SER A 237 -41.81 -4.76 5.96
C SER A 237 -41.07 -3.71 6.79
N ARG A 238 -40.01 -3.17 6.22
CA ARG A 238 -39.27 -2.02 6.76
C ARG A 238 -39.54 -0.83 5.87
N VAL A 239 -40.09 0.24 6.45
CA VAL A 239 -40.46 1.46 5.71
C VAL A 239 -39.71 2.67 6.25
N ARG A 240 -39.68 3.74 5.46
CA ARG A 240 -39.22 5.03 5.92
C ARG A 240 -40.23 5.61 6.90
N SER A 241 -39.77 6.28 7.95
CA SER A 241 -40.64 7.07 8.82
C SER A 241 -41.33 8.20 8.04
N ALA A 242 -42.60 8.43 8.31
CA ALA A 242 -43.31 9.57 7.80
C ALA A 242 -43.37 10.73 8.83
N PHE A 243 -42.75 10.55 10.01
CA PHE A 243 -42.74 11.55 11.06
C PHE A 243 -41.95 12.80 10.63
N PRO A 244 -42.51 14.03 10.80
CA PRO A 244 -41.84 15.27 10.44
C PRO A 244 -40.86 15.68 11.53
N PHE A 245 -39.59 15.26 11.39
CA PHE A 245 -38.54 15.65 12.33
C PHE A 245 -38.12 17.10 12.11
N SER A 246 -38.00 17.84 13.20
CA SER A 246 -37.64 19.27 13.14
C SER A 246 -36.56 19.66 14.14
N ILE A 247 -35.85 20.72 13.84
CA ILE A 247 -34.92 21.42 14.72
C ILE A 247 -35.06 22.93 14.50
N HIS A 248 -35.22 23.71 15.58
CA HIS A 248 -35.55 25.16 15.47
C HIS A 248 -36.77 25.47 14.61
N ASP A 249 -37.82 24.62 14.71
CA ASP A 249 -39.06 24.70 13.93
C ASP A 249 -38.88 24.53 12.41
N GLU A 250 -37.69 24.16 11.94
CA GLU A 250 -37.42 23.82 10.55
C GLU A 250 -37.35 22.29 10.37
N GLU A 251 -38.02 21.78 9.35
CA GLU A 251 -38.08 20.36 9.06
C GLU A 251 -36.71 19.85 8.51
N ILE A 252 -36.28 18.68 8.98
CA ILE A 252 -35.07 18.00 8.51
C ILE A 252 -35.44 17.03 7.38
N PRO A 253 -34.74 17.09 6.22
CA PRO A 253 -35.06 16.23 5.10
C PRO A 253 -34.77 14.75 5.42
N HIS A 254 -35.71 13.90 5.01
CA HIS A 254 -35.51 12.44 5.03
C HIS A 254 -34.73 11.99 3.81
N ILE A 255 -33.85 11.02 4.00
CA ILE A 255 -33.13 10.34 2.90
C ILE A 255 -34.09 9.35 2.23
N ASP A 256 -34.18 9.43 0.90
CA ASP A 256 -34.97 8.49 0.11
C ASP A 256 -34.32 7.09 0.04
N ILE A 257 -35.09 6.10 -0.41
CA ILE A 257 -34.67 4.70 -0.45
C ILE A 257 -33.42 4.47 -1.36
N ASN A 258 -33.28 5.32 -2.39
CA ASN A 258 -32.20 5.25 -3.37
C ASN A 258 -31.08 6.26 -3.08
N GLU A 259 -31.08 6.90 -1.92
CA GLU A 259 -30.11 7.91 -1.53
C GLU A 259 -29.31 7.47 -0.32
N PHE A 260 -28.18 8.12 -0.09
CA PHE A 260 -27.36 7.95 1.10
C PHE A 260 -26.86 9.30 1.61
N LYS A 261 -26.62 9.37 2.89
CA LYS A 261 -25.87 10.46 3.52
C LYS A 261 -24.50 9.97 3.90
N GLU A 262 -23.46 10.72 3.52
CA GLU A 262 -22.12 10.45 3.98
C GLU A 262 -21.94 10.93 5.43
N TYR A 263 -21.45 10.02 6.28
CA TYR A 263 -20.99 10.32 7.62
C TYR A 263 -19.54 9.86 7.76
N LEU A 264 -18.63 10.80 8.01
CA LEU A 264 -17.20 10.52 8.11
C LEU A 264 -16.64 9.73 6.91
N GLY A 265 -17.15 10.02 5.70
CA GLY A 265 -16.72 9.36 4.46
C GLY A 265 -17.31 7.97 4.21
N ALA A 266 -18.23 7.50 5.05
CA ALA A 266 -18.97 6.26 4.81
C ALA A 266 -20.45 6.53 4.60
N PRO A 267 -21.13 5.80 3.69
CA PRO A 267 -22.55 5.99 3.47
C PRO A 267 -23.37 5.42 4.63
N ILE A 268 -24.31 6.20 5.15
CA ILE A 268 -25.43 5.72 5.92
C ILE A 268 -26.60 5.65 4.96
N ALA A 269 -27.02 4.45 4.59
CA ALA A 269 -28.05 4.24 3.59
C ALA A 269 -29.07 3.22 4.07
N ARG A 270 -30.32 3.42 3.65
CA ARG A 270 -31.44 2.53 3.97
C ARG A 270 -31.32 1.15 3.33
N SER A 271 -30.62 1.02 2.21
CA SER A 271 -30.52 -0.19 1.41
C SER A 271 -29.07 -0.61 1.19
N HIS A 272 -28.82 -1.93 1.23
CA HIS A 272 -27.53 -2.47 0.80
C HIS A 272 -27.22 -2.13 -0.68
N VAL A 273 -28.26 -2.05 -1.52
CA VAL A 273 -28.12 -1.67 -2.95
C VAL A 273 -27.54 -0.26 -3.08
N VAL A 274 -28.00 0.69 -2.26
CA VAL A 274 -27.47 2.07 -2.28
C VAL A 274 -26.02 2.14 -1.81
N ASN A 275 -25.63 1.31 -0.84
CA ASN A 275 -24.21 1.17 -0.46
C ASN A 275 -23.36 0.64 -1.62
N LEU A 276 -23.92 -0.23 -2.46
CA LEU A 276 -23.24 -0.69 -3.67
C LEU A 276 -23.07 0.43 -4.72
N LEU A 277 -24.08 1.28 -4.92
CA LEU A 277 -23.97 2.44 -5.83
C LEU A 277 -22.84 3.40 -5.39
N HIS A 278 -22.69 3.64 -4.09
CA HIS A 278 -21.58 4.44 -3.58
C HIS A 278 -20.22 3.78 -3.90
N THR A 279 -20.09 2.47 -3.67
CA THR A 279 -18.84 1.75 -3.99
C THR A 279 -18.57 1.69 -5.48
N ASP A 280 -19.59 1.58 -6.33
CA ASP A 280 -19.44 1.62 -7.80
C ASP A 280 -18.87 2.94 -8.27
N ARG A 281 -19.34 4.07 -7.74
CA ARG A 281 -18.76 5.41 -8.00
C ARG A 281 -17.29 5.48 -7.60
N LEU A 282 -16.93 4.95 -6.43
CA LEU A 282 -15.53 4.91 -5.98
C LEU A 282 -14.64 4.05 -6.88
N VAL A 283 -15.15 2.91 -7.38
CA VAL A 283 -14.46 2.05 -8.35
C VAL A 283 -14.26 2.78 -9.68
N GLU A 284 -15.23 3.54 -10.14
CA GLU A 284 -15.12 4.37 -11.35
C GLU A 284 -14.07 5.47 -11.18
N GLU A 285 -14.10 6.20 -10.06
CA GLU A 285 -13.09 7.22 -9.75
C GLU A 285 -11.67 6.63 -9.72
N LEU A 286 -11.51 5.43 -9.15
CA LEU A 286 -10.23 4.73 -9.12
C LEU A 286 -9.77 4.33 -10.53
N THR A 287 -10.70 3.81 -11.34
CA THR A 287 -10.45 3.47 -12.75
C THR A 287 -9.95 4.70 -13.52
N ASN A 288 -10.59 5.84 -13.33
CA ASN A 288 -10.19 7.10 -13.95
C ASN A 288 -8.81 7.56 -13.49
N LYS A 289 -8.49 7.47 -12.18
CA LYS A 289 -7.16 7.79 -11.63
C LYS A 289 -6.08 6.88 -12.22
N ILE A 290 -6.33 5.58 -12.33
CA ILE A 290 -5.41 4.62 -12.96
C ILE A 290 -5.15 5.01 -14.43
N ASN A 291 -6.22 5.25 -15.20
CA ASN A 291 -6.10 5.62 -16.61
C ASN A 291 -5.33 6.93 -16.83
N LEU A 292 -5.55 7.94 -15.97
CA LEU A 292 -4.81 9.22 -16.02
C LEU A 292 -3.30 9.02 -15.84
N ILE A 293 -2.87 8.19 -14.88
CA ILE A 293 -1.45 7.87 -14.69
C ILE A 293 -0.88 7.21 -15.96
N PHE A 294 -1.58 6.23 -16.52
CA PHE A 294 -1.07 5.53 -17.68
C PHE A 294 -1.11 6.36 -18.98
N LYS A 295 -1.99 7.35 -19.08
CA LYS A 295 -1.99 8.36 -20.16
C LYS A 295 -0.91 9.43 -20.01
N SER A 296 -0.35 9.63 -18.80
CA SER A 296 0.66 10.66 -18.54
C SER A 296 1.98 10.40 -19.30
N PRO A 297 2.84 11.41 -19.54
CA PRO A 297 4.13 11.26 -20.20
C PRO A 297 5.23 10.63 -19.31
N LEU A 298 4.87 10.13 -18.13
CA LEU A 298 5.81 9.50 -17.21
C LEU A 298 6.38 8.20 -17.78
N ARG A 299 7.60 7.85 -17.39
CA ARG A 299 8.19 6.54 -17.67
C ARG A 299 7.44 5.43 -16.91
N ILE A 300 7.52 4.19 -17.40
CA ILE A 300 6.81 3.04 -16.82
C ILE A 300 7.07 2.87 -15.33
N ASN A 301 8.32 2.91 -14.90
CA ASN A 301 8.66 2.78 -13.48
C ASN A 301 8.10 3.91 -12.62
N GLN A 302 8.01 5.13 -13.15
CA GLN A 302 7.37 6.27 -12.50
C GLN A 302 5.85 6.10 -12.42
N LYS A 303 5.22 5.58 -13.50
CA LYS A 303 3.77 5.23 -13.50
C LYS A 303 3.46 4.18 -12.44
N VAL A 304 4.28 3.12 -12.36
CA VAL A 304 4.14 2.07 -11.34
C VAL A 304 4.36 2.63 -9.93
N ASP A 305 5.33 3.51 -9.74
CA ASP A 305 5.56 4.16 -8.44
C ASP A 305 4.42 5.10 -8.04
N ALA A 306 3.92 5.89 -8.99
CA ALA A 306 2.75 6.76 -8.76
C ALA A 306 1.49 5.95 -8.41
N LEU A 307 1.25 4.83 -9.10
CA LEU A 307 0.17 3.91 -8.77
C LEU A 307 0.30 3.41 -7.33
N LYS A 308 1.49 2.97 -6.91
CA LYS A 308 1.77 2.41 -5.58
C LYS A 308 1.68 3.44 -4.46
N ARG A 309 2.08 4.69 -4.72
CA ARG A 309 2.15 5.74 -3.68
C ARG A 309 0.89 6.57 -3.56
N PHE A 310 0.17 6.78 -4.65
CA PHE A 310 -0.94 7.72 -4.68
C PHE A 310 -2.28 7.03 -4.94
N VAL A 311 -2.37 6.16 -5.93
CA VAL A 311 -3.67 5.58 -6.33
C VAL A 311 -4.10 4.46 -5.41
N ILE A 312 -3.26 3.44 -5.21
CA ILE A 312 -3.62 2.31 -4.34
C ILE A 312 -3.88 2.78 -2.90
N PRO A 313 -3.03 3.62 -2.26
CA PRO A 313 -3.30 4.10 -0.91
C PRO A 313 -4.50 5.05 -0.79
N SER A 314 -4.91 5.71 -1.87
CA SER A 314 -6.11 6.57 -1.81
C SER A 314 -7.40 5.79 -1.52
N MET A 315 -7.39 4.47 -1.67
CA MET A 315 -8.50 3.58 -1.36
C MET A 315 -8.45 2.99 0.06
N ASP A 316 -7.41 3.26 0.83
CA ASP A 316 -7.21 2.62 2.13
C ASP A 316 -8.33 2.96 3.13
N PHE A 317 -8.71 4.22 3.17
CA PHE A 317 -9.80 4.68 4.02
C PHE A 317 -11.13 4.08 3.55
N GLU A 318 -11.37 4.11 2.25
CA GLU A 318 -12.59 3.57 1.66
C GLU A 318 -12.71 2.04 1.86
N MET A 319 -11.60 1.29 1.71
CA MET A 319 -11.57 -0.15 2.00
C MET A 319 -11.77 -0.45 3.48
N LEU A 320 -11.42 0.48 4.36
CA LEU A 320 -11.62 0.36 5.81
C LEU A 320 -13.07 0.64 6.23
N THR A 321 -13.78 1.53 5.54
CA THR A 321 -15.09 2.04 5.96
C THR A 321 -16.26 1.51 5.12
N ASN A 322 -16.01 1.07 3.88
CA ASN A 322 -17.03 0.67 2.92
C ASN A 322 -16.97 -0.83 2.58
N SER A 323 -18.08 -1.36 2.04
CA SER A 323 -18.24 -2.75 1.65
C SER A 323 -18.05 -2.93 0.14
N PHE A 324 -16.80 -3.08 -0.30
CA PHE A 324 -16.49 -3.38 -1.70
C PHE A 324 -16.74 -4.84 -2.07
N ARG A 325 -17.15 -5.07 -3.32
CA ARG A 325 -17.23 -6.41 -3.91
C ARG A 325 -15.82 -6.89 -4.31
N ALA A 326 -15.50 -8.13 -3.99
CA ALA A 326 -14.22 -8.75 -4.34
C ALA A 326 -13.98 -8.75 -5.87
N ASN A 327 -15.04 -8.99 -6.66
CA ASN A 327 -14.97 -9.04 -8.11
C ASN A 327 -14.54 -7.69 -8.74
N ASP A 328 -14.94 -6.56 -8.16
CA ASP A 328 -14.51 -5.25 -8.67
C ASP A 328 -13.02 -5.02 -8.44
N MET A 329 -12.48 -5.48 -7.32
CA MET A 329 -11.04 -5.45 -7.06
C MET A 329 -10.26 -6.36 -8.03
N ILE A 330 -10.80 -7.52 -8.38
CA ILE A 330 -10.21 -8.40 -9.39
C ILE A 330 -10.20 -7.73 -10.77
N LYS A 331 -11.30 -7.05 -11.16
CA LYS A 331 -11.37 -6.29 -12.43
C LYS A 331 -10.31 -5.18 -12.47
N LEU A 332 -10.14 -4.44 -11.37
CA LEU A 332 -9.11 -3.39 -11.26
C LEU A 332 -7.69 -3.97 -11.31
N ASP A 333 -7.44 -5.10 -10.65
CA ASP A 333 -6.15 -5.80 -10.75
C ASP A 333 -5.86 -6.25 -12.19
N LYS A 334 -6.86 -6.76 -12.92
CA LYS A 334 -6.74 -7.10 -14.35
C LYS A 334 -6.45 -5.85 -15.20
N LEU A 335 -7.15 -4.75 -14.97
CA LEU A 335 -6.92 -3.47 -15.66
C LEU A 335 -5.48 -2.98 -15.45
N ILE A 336 -4.99 -2.95 -14.22
CA ILE A 336 -3.62 -2.53 -13.91
C ILE A 336 -2.61 -3.38 -14.66
N ARG A 337 -2.74 -4.72 -14.61
CA ARG A 337 -1.84 -5.63 -15.32
C ARG A 337 -1.87 -5.43 -16.84
N SER A 338 -3.06 -5.27 -17.42
CA SER A 338 -3.23 -4.99 -18.85
C SER A 338 -2.52 -3.69 -19.26
N LEU A 339 -2.71 -2.60 -18.52
CA LEU A 339 -2.08 -1.32 -18.81
C LEU A 339 -0.55 -1.39 -18.66
N VAL A 340 -0.05 -2.06 -17.62
CA VAL A 340 1.40 -2.28 -17.48
C VAL A 340 1.93 -3.09 -18.66
N ASN A 341 1.32 -4.22 -19.00
CA ASN A 341 1.72 -5.06 -20.12
C ASN A 341 1.76 -4.29 -21.44
N LYS A 342 0.73 -3.48 -21.72
CA LYS A 342 0.69 -2.60 -22.91
C LYS A 342 1.91 -1.68 -22.98
N HIS A 343 2.31 -1.08 -21.86
CA HIS A 343 3.42 -0.14 -21.82
C HIS A 343 4.80 -0.82 -21.88
N ILE A 344 4.95 -2.01 -21.28
CA ILE A 344 6.19 -2.81 -21.40
C ILE A 344 6.23 -3.60 -22.71
N LYS A 345 5.22 -3.47 -23.58
CA LYS A 345 5.12 -4.20 -24.86
C LYS A 345 5.27 -5.72 -24.69
N GLN A 346 4.62 -6.27 -23.64
CA GLN A 346 4.61 -7.71 -23.36
C GLN A 346 3.18 -8.25 -23.39
N LEU A 347 2.99 -9.44 -23.94
CA LEU A 347 1.68 -10.08 -24.05
C LEU A 347 1.33 -10.91 -22.80
N SER A 348 2.30 -11.56 -22.17
CA SER A 348 2.04 -12.54 -21.10
C SER A 348 3.06 -12.49 -19.95
N THR A 349 3.14 -11.36 -19.23
CA THR A 349 3.96 -11.30 -18.01
C THR A 349 3.29 -12.11 -16.90
N PRO A 350 4.02 -12.96 -16.16
CA PRO A 350 3.46 -13.77 -15.07
C PRO A 350 2.79 -12.93 -14.00
N ILE A 351 1.58 -13.30 -13.57
CA ILE A 351 0.85 -12.57 -12.51
C ILE A 351 1.69 -12.40 -11.24
N PRO A 352 2.41 -13.43 -10.73
CA PRO A 352 3.25 -13.26 -9.55
C PRO A 352 4.32 -12.18 -9.67
N PHE A 353 4.82 -11.90 -10.88
CA PHE A 353 5.80 -10.83 -11.11
C PHE A 353 5.27 -9.44 -10.74
N PHE A 354 3.99 -9.15 -11.01
CA PHE A 354 3.39 -7.86 -10.65
C PHE A 354 3.34 -7.66 -9.14
N HIS A 355 3.04 -8.74 -8.40
CA HIS A 355 2.77 -8.70 -6.96
C HIS A 355 3.99 -9.05 -6.09
N THR A 356 5.06 -9.60 -6.65
CA THR A 356 6.33 -9.83 -5.95
C THR A 356 7.01 -8.49 -5.65
N SER A 357 7.60 -8.35 -4.45
CA SER A 357 8.33 -7.14 -4.07
C SER A 357 9.42 -6.77 -5.08
N TRP A 358 9.63 -5.49 -5.32
CA TRP A 358 10.73 -5.04 -6.19
C TRP A 358 12.11 -5.48 -5.67
N ARG A 359 12.27 -5.68 -4.36
CA ARG A 359 13.51 -6.19 -3.75
C ARG A 359 13.80 -7.64 -4.15
N ASP A 360 12.75 -8.37 -4.50
CA ASP A 360 12.78 -9.78 -4.89
C ASP A 360 12.62 -9.96 -6.42
N GLY A 361 12.72 -8.87 -7.16
CA GLY A 361 12.76 -8.86 -8.64
C GLY A 361 11.44 -8.63 -9.34
N GLY A 362 10.33 -8.38 -8.62
CA GLY A 362 9.03 -8.05 -9.19
C GLY A 362 8.74 -6.54 -9.26
N LEU A 363 7.50 -6.15 -9.56
CA LEU A 363 7.09 -4.74 -9.59
C LEU A 363 6.61 -4.22 -8.23
N GLY A 364 6.23 -5.10 -7.31
CA GLY A 364 5.74 -4.75 -5.98
C GLY A 364 4.41 -4.00 -5.99
N ILE A 365 3.57 -4.23 -6.98
CA ILE A 365 2.20 -3.73 -7.03
C ILE A 365 1.35 -4.63 -6.13
N GLN A 366 0.73 -4.07 -5.10
CA GLN A 366 -0.15 -4.85 -4.23
C GLN A 366 -1.44 -5.19 -4.98
N SER A 367 -1.90 -6.45 -4.89
CA SER A 367 -3.21 -6.82 -5.39
C SER A 367 -4.29 -6.11 -4.59
N LEU A 368 -5.19 -5.40 -5.25
CA LEU A 368 -6.34 -4.72 -4.63
C LEU A 368 -7.29 -5.74 -4.01
N HIS A 369 -7.45 -6.90 -4.65
CA HIS A 369 -8.24 -8.00 -4.12
C HIS A 369 -7.69 -8.53 -2.78
N GLU A 370 -6.40 -8.84 -2.69
CA GLU A 370 -5.78 -9.27 -1.42
C GLU A 370 -5.77 -8.14 -0.40
N ARG A 371 -5.58 -6.89 -0.85
CA ARG A 371 -5.62 -5.70 0.00
C ARG A 371 -6.98 -5.52 0.65
N LEU A 372 -8.08 -5.72 -0.08
CA LEU A 372 -9.42 -5.68 0.47
C LEU A 372 -9.60 -6.69 1.63
N TYR A 373 -9.17 -7.93 1.44
CA TYR A 373 -9.24 -8.94 2.50
C TYR A 373 -8.32 -8.60 3.69
N ALA A 374 -7.14 -8.04 3.43
CA ALA A 374 -6.27 -7.58 4.50
C ALA A 374 -6.91 -6.45 5.33
N PHE A 375 -7.66 -5.53 4.69
CA PHE A 375 -8.43 -4.51 5.41
C PHE A 375 -9.58 -5.10 6.23
N ARG A 376 -10.25 -6.16 5.76
CA ARG A 376 -11.27 -6.87 6.53
C ARG A 376 -10.71 -7.48 7.82
N LEU A 377 -9.50 -8.06 7.76
CA LEU A 377 -8.79 -8.53 8.96
C LEU A 377 -8.40 -7.37 9.87
N LYS A 378 -7.89 -6.28 9.29
CA LYS A 378 -7.56 -5.08 10.05
C LYS A 378 -8.77 -4.49 10.76
N GLN A 379 -9.92 -4.37 10.08
CA GLN A 379 -11.18 -3.89 10.67
C GLN A 379 -11.54 -4.66 11.94
N CYS A 380 -11.56 -5.98 11.84
CA CYS A 380 -11.88 -6.84 12.96
C CYS A 380 -10.86 -6.70 14.11
N GLY A 381 -9.58 -6.79 13.81
CA GLY A 381 -8.53 -6.62 14.81
C GLY A 381 -8.60 -5.26 15.49
N GLU A 382 -8.85 -4.18 14.74
CA GLU A 382 -8.86 -2.81 15.27
C GLU A 382 -10.05 -2.56 16.24
N VAL A 383 -11.22 -3.12 15.99
CA VAL A 383 -12.36 -2.94 16.90
C VAL A 383 -12.25 -3.78 18.16
N LEU A 384 -11.72 -5.00 18.08
CA LEU A 384 -11.56 -5.90 19.21
C LEU A 384 -10.37 -5.54 20.12
N THR A 385 -9.32 -4.91 19.55
CA THR A 385 -8.16 -4.44 20.32
C THR A 385 -8.17 -2.93 20.53
N SER A 386 -9.32 -2.28 20.36
CA SER A 386 -9.44 -0.83 20.53
C SER A 386 -9.06 -0.41 21.95
N THR A 387 -8.28 0.66 22.04
CA THR A 387 -7.98 1.32 23.33
C THR A 387 -9.19 2.04 23.91
N ASP A 388 -10.23 2.24 23.11
CA ASP A 388 -11.51 2.79 23.52
C ASP A 388 -12.42 1.67 24.04
N ASN A 389 -12.58 1.59 25.37
CA ASN A 389 -13.37 0.55 26.03
C ASN A 389 -14.82 0.46 25.53
N HIS A 390 -15.44 1.60 25.21
CA HIS A 390 -16.80 1.62 24.69
C HIS A 390 -16.89 0.89 23.34
N THR A 391 -15.98 1.18 22.41
CA THR A 391 -15.91 0.45 21.13
C THR A 391 -15.65 -1.04 21.38
N LYS A 392 -14.66 -1.38 22.21
CA LYS A 392 -14.29 -2.77 22.50
C LYS A 392 -15.49 -3.54 23.05
N GLN A 393 -16.19 -3.00 24.05
CA GLN A 393 -17.38 -3.62 24.64
C GLN A 393 -18.51 -3.81 23.64
N LEU A 394 -18.84 -2.78 22.84
CA LEU A 394 -19.89 -2.84 21.84
C LEU A 394 -19.64 -3.95 20.80
N PHE A 395 -18.43 -4.03 20.29
CA PHE A 395 -18.07 -5.06 19.30
C PHE A 395 -17.92 -6.45 19.92
N SER A 396 -17.52 -6.57 21.19
CA SER A 396 -17.54 -7.87 21.91
C SER A 396 -18.94 -8.42 22.07
N ILE A 397 -19.93 -7.57 22.41
CA ILE A 397 -21.34 -7.99 22.48
C ILE A 397 -21.81 -8.55 21.12
N TRP A 398 -21.49 -7.88 20.02
CA TRP A 398 -21.89 -8.36 18.69
C TRP A 398 -21.12 -9.61 18.25
N LEU A 399 -19.90 -9.80 18.69
CA LEU A 399 -19.15 -11.04 18.43
C LEU A 399 -19.82 -12.21 19.14
N GLU A 400 -20.14 -12.08 20.43
CA GLU A 400 -20.85 -13.10 21.20
C GLU A 400 -22.23 -13.41 20.60
N GLU A 401 -22.94 -12.38 20.10
CA GLU A 401 -24.23 -12.57 19.39
C GLU A 401 -24.04 -13.41 18.11
N GLU A 402 -23.01 -13.14 17.30
CA GLU A 402 -22.72 -13.92 16.10
C GLU A 402 -22.33 -15.36 16.43
N GLU A 403 -21.53 -15.58 17.48
CA GLU A 403 -21.14 -16.91 17.94
C GLU A 403 -22.37 -17.71 18.41
N ARG A 404 -23.24 -17.10 19.19
CA ARG A 404 -24.47 -17.72 19.64
C ARG A 404 -25.41 -18.08 18.47
N LEU A 405 -25.64 -17.16 17.54
CA LEU A 405 -26.52 -17.36 16.40
C LEU A 405 -26.05 -18.50 15.46
N ARG A 406 -24.78 -18.81 15.49
CA ARG A 406 -24.17 -19.83 14.62
C ARG A 406 -23.87 -21.12 15.36
N ASN A 407 -24.29 -21.27 16.62
CA ASN A 407 -23.95 -22.41 17.48
C ASN A 407 -22.46 -22.76 17.49
N ILE A 408 -21.62 -21.72 17.51
CA ILE A 408 -20.17 -21.88 17.56
C ILE A 408 -19.83 -22.30 18.99
N ALA A 409 -19.40 -23.55 19.17
CA ALA A 409 -18.91 -24.01 20.48
C ALA A 409 -17.61 -23.25 20.78
N LYS A 410 -17.52 -22.60 21.94
CA LYS A 410 -16.26 -22.16 22.50
C LYS A 410 -15.41 -23.41 22.73
N ALA A 411 -14.16 -23.41 22.24
CA ALA A 411 -13.19 -24.43 22.64
C ALA A 411 -13.03 -24.34 24.17
N ASP A 412 -13.05 -25.50 24.84
CA ASP A 412 -12.84 -25.56 26.28
C ASP A 412 -11.51 -24.88 26.65
N ASP A 413 -11.58 -24.08 27.68
CA ASP A 413 -10.56 -23.41 28.48
C ASP A 413 -9.12 -23.32 27.93
N ASP A 414 -8.54 -22.15 28.11
CA ASP A 414 -7.13 -21.78 28.00
C ASP A 414 -6.64 -21.31 26.61
N ASP A 415 -7.22 -20.41 26.00
CA ASP A 415 -6.61 -19.43 25.10
C ASP A 415 -7.63 -18.76 24.18
N VAL A 416 -7.81 -17.48 24.39
CA VAL A 416 -8.21 -16.49 23.40
C VAL A 416 -9.18 -16.97 22.32
N SER A 417 -10.41 -16.48 22.36
CA SER A 417 -11.42 -16.69 21.31
C SER A 417 -10.83 -16.58 19.91
N THR A 418 -10.62 -17.70 19.27
CA THR A 418 -10.04 -17.76 17.94
C THR A 418 -11.17 -17.68 16.93
N PHE A 419 -11.14 -16.69 16.06
CA PHE A 419 -12.00 -16.57 14.87
C PHE A 419 -11.97 -17.80 13.97
N LEU A 420 -11.08 -18.74 14.25
CA LEU A 420 -10.73 -19.89 13.44
C LEU A 420 -11.38 -21.17 13.89
N ASP A 421 -11.82 -21.23 15.14
CA ASP A 421 -12.50 -22.40 15.69
C ASP A 421 -13.99 -22.44 15.31
N TRP A 422 -14.41 -21.51 14.47
CA TRP A 422 -15.74 -21.56 13.89
C TRP A 422 -15.89 -22.83 13.06
N LYS A 423 -16.69 -23.78 13.58
CA LYS A 423 -17.01 -25.01 12.88
C LYS A 423 -17.58 -24.69 11.52
N VAL A 424 -16.93 -25.21 10.52
CA VAL A 424 -17.31 -25.09 9.13
C VAL A 424 -17.95 -26.39 8.72
N LYS A 425 -19.02 -26.36 7.92
CA LYS A 425 -19.56 -27.57 7.30
C LYS A 425 -18.48 -28.29 6.49
N SER A 426 -18.69 -29.55 6.17
CA SER A 426 -17.75 -30.36 5.39
C SER A 426 -17.37 -29.76 4.03
N ASP A 427 -18.22 -28.87 3.48
CA ASP A 427 -18.01 -28.11 2.25
C ASP A 427 -17.22 -26.79 2.46
N GLY A 428 -16.81 -26.50 3.67
CA GLY A 428 -16.10 -25.26 4.00
C GLY A 428 -16.99 -24.03 4.20
N SER A 429 -18.32 -24.15 4.16
CA SER A 429 -19.24 -23.06 4.41
C SER A 429 -19.60 -22.95 5.90
N LEU A 430 -19.83 -21.72 6.37
CA LEU A 430 -20.50 -21.49 7.65
C LEU A 430 -21.98 -21.90 7.54
N ASP A 431 -22.55 -22.36 8.62
CA ASP A 431 -23.98 -22.67 8.63
C ASP A 431 -24.77 -21.39 8.31
N GLN A 432 -25.40 -21.39 7.13
CA GLN A 432 -26.17 -20.25 6.61
C GLN A 432 -27.65 -20.31 7.00
N SER A 433 -28.02 -21.17 7.95
CA SER A 433 -29.41 -21.32 8.38
C SER A 433 -30.11 -20.03 8.85
N HIS A 434 -29.33 -18.97 9.04
CA HIS A 434 -29.81 -17.62 9.33
C HIS A 434 -29.40 -16.70 8.16
N ASN A 435 -30.36 -16.12 7.46
CA ASN A 435 -30.22 -15.06 6.45
C ASN A 435 -29.53 -13.81 7.03
N GLY A 436 -28.28 -13.98 7.45
CA GLY A 436 -27.49 -12.95 8.13
C GLY A 436 -26.78 -12.08 7.13
N THR A 437 -27.09 -10.80 7.19
CA THR A 437 -26.29 -9.75 6.58
C THR A 437 -24.81 -9.90 6.93
N ASP A 438 -23.94 -9.69 5.96
CA ASP A 438 -22.48 -9.86 6.05
C ASP A 438 -21.87 -8.88 7.08
N CYS A 439 -21.57 -9.33 8.30
CA CYS A 439 -20.99 -8.51 9.37
C CYS A 439 -19.47 -8.42 9.29
N ILE A 440 -18.89 -7.51 10.09
CA ILE A 440 -17.44 -7.31 10.16
C ILE A 440 -16.70 -8.62 10.50
N PHE A 441 -17.24 -9.45 11.36
CA PHE A 441 -16.65 -10.72 11.80
C PHE A 441 -16.69 -11.78 10.71
N ILE A 442 -17.84 -11.92 10.01
CA ILE A 442 -17.97 -12.86 8.89
C ILE A 442 -17.06 -12.45 7.73
N ARG A 443 -16.96 -11.15 7.46
CA ARG A 443 -16.02 -10.66 6.46
C ARG A 443 -14.57 -10.96 6.83
N ALA A 444 -14.22 -10.85 8.11
CA ALA A 444 -12.88 -11.20 8.60
C ALA A 444 -12.64 -12.72 8.50
N PHE A 445 -13.60 -13.54 8.88
CA PHE A 445 -13.51 -14.99 8.73
C PHE A 445 -13.32 -15.42 7.26
N LYS A 446 -14.11 -14.88 6.32
CA LYS A 446 -13.89 -15.12 4.89
C LYS A 446 -12.50 -14.68 4.44
N ALA A 447 -11.98 -13.58 5.01
CA ALA A 447 -10.66 -13.05 4.69
C ALA A 447 -9.52 -13.94 5.22
N THR A 448 -9.64 -14.54 6.42
CA THR A 448 -8.64 -15.50 6.94
C THR A 448 -8.47 -16.65 5.96
N ARG A 449 -9.55 -17.23 5.48
CA ARG A 449 -9.52 -18.36 4.54
C ARG A 449 -8.92 -17.96 3.19
N LYS A 450 -9.39 -16.86 2.59
CA LYS A 450 -8.88 -16.38 1.29
C LYS A 450 -7.40 -16.00 1.35
N LEU A 451 -6.94 -15.42 2.44
CA LEU A 451 -5.54 -15.07 2.63
C LEU A 451 -4.70 -16.22 3.23
N ARG A 452 -5.31 -17.35 3.62
CA ARG A 452 -4.65 -18.45 4.34
C ARG A 452 -3.86 -17.93 5.54
N LEU A 453 -4.50 -17.07 6.32
CA LEU A 453 -3.97 -16.47 7.54
C LEU A 453 -4.91 -16.79 8.68
N GLU A 454 -4.35 -16.91 9.86
CA GLU A 454 -5.09 -17.04 11.10
C GLU A 454 -4.94 -15.75 11.90
N LEU A 455 -6.00 -15.35 12.59
CA LEU A 455 -6.01 -14.15 13.42
C LEU A 455 -6.45 -14.54 14.83
N HIS A 456 -5.59 -14.29 15.80
CA HIS A 456 -5.88 -14.48 17.23
C HIS A 456 -5.68 -13.14 17.95
N ILE A 457 -6.31 -12.98 19.10
CA ILE A 457 -6.12 -11.82 19.97
C ILE A 457 -5.64 -12.35 21.31
N SER A 458 -4.47 -11.89 21.77
CA SER A 458 -3.93 -12.28 23.07
C SER A 458 -4.73 -11.65 24.22
N GLU A 459 -4.60 -12.17 25.44
CA GLU A 459 -5.19 -11.59 26.66
C GLU A 459 -4.76 -10.14 26.86
N ASP A 460 -3.52 -9.80 26.52
CA ASP A 460 -2.96 -8.46 26.55
C ASP A 460 -3.56 -7.52 25.47
N GLY A 461 -4.39 -8.04 24.56
CA GLY A 461 -5.01 -7.28 23.47
C GLY A 461 -4.12 -7.09 22.23
N ASP A 462 -3.03 -7.85 22.11
CA ASP A 462 -2.23 -7.87 20.89
C ASP A 462 -2.82 -8.79 19.83
N ILE A 463 -2.61 -8.46 18.56
CA ILE A 463 -3.05 -9.26 17.43
C ILE A 463 -1.95 -10.25 17.05
N ILE A 464 -2.27 -11.54 17.06
CA ILE A 464 -1.39 -12.61 16.60
C ILE A 464 -1.85 -13.05 15.21
N ILE A 465 -0.99 -12.91 14.21
CA ILE A 465 -1.23 -13.38 12.84
C ILE A 465 -0.40 -14.64 12.64
N SER A 466 -1.05 -15.76 12.32
CA SER A 466 -0.40 -17.01 11.93
C SER A 466 -0.53 -17.21 10.43
N ASN A 467 0.55 -17.65 9.78
CA ASN A 467 0.51 -18.03 8.37
C ASN A 467 0.20 -19.53 8.27
N ALA A 468 -0.94 -19.89 7.69
CA ALA A 468 -1.37 -21.29 7.57
C ALA A 468 -0.40 -22.17 6.75
N ASP A 469 0.37 -21.55 5.81
CA ASP A 469 1.27 -22.29 4.93
C ASP A 469 2.53 -22.81 5.66
N ASN A 470 3.05 -22.07 6.65
CA ASN A 470 4.31 -22.42 7.35
C ASN A 470 4.22 -22.33 8.88
N LYS A 471 3.03 -22.10 9.43
CA LYS A 471 2.77 -21.97 10.87
C LYS A 471 3.59 -20.89 11.60
N GLU A 472 4.22 -19.95 10.86
CA GLU A 472 4.91 -18.83 11.48
C GLU A 472 3.88 -17.91 12.16
N LYS A 473 4.07 -17.64 13.47
CA LYS A 473 3.23 -16.74 14.28
C LYS A 473 3.92 -15.38 14.44
N PHE A 474 3.13 -14.32 14.39
CA PHE A 474 3.63 -12.94 14.52
C PHE A 474 2.70 -12.14 15.42
N THR A 475 3.19 -11.73 16.57
CA THR A 475 2.49 -10.76 17.42
C THR A 475 2.69 -9.36 16.88
N VAL A 476 1.60 -8.64 16.64
CA VAL A 476 1.64 -7.30 16.02
C VAL A 476 0.63 -6.37 16.66
N HIS A 477 1.05 -5.14 16.91
CA HIS A 477 0.12 -4.07 17.28
C HIS A 477 -0.83 -3.77 16.11
N SER A 478 -2.09 -3.38 16.38
CA SER A 478 -3.15 -3.12 15.38
C SER A 478 -2.71 -2.21 14.22
N LYS A 479 -1.90 -1.19 14.49
CA LYS A 479 -1.32 -0.28 13.47
C LYS A 479 -0.36 -0.98 12.50
N CYS A 480 0.24 -2.11 12.89
CA CYS A 480 1.23 -2.85 12.10
C CYS A 480 0.65 -4.02 11.31
N VAL A 481 -0.61 -4.38 11.54
CA VAL A 481 -1.30 -5.53 10.90
C VAL A 481 -1.15 -5.50 9.38
N MET A 482 -1.53 -4.39 8.73
CA MET A 482 -1.43 -4.28 7.26
C MET A 482 -0.01 -4.47 6.75
N ARG A 483 0.99 -3.88 7.42
CA ARG A 483 2.40 -4.03 7.03
C ARG A 483 2.82 -5.49 7.07
N LYS A 484 2.41 -6.21 8.12
CA LYS A 484 2.78 -7.62 8.30
C LYS A 484 2.10 -8.53 7.28
N ILE A 485 0.80 -8.35 7.07
CA ILE A 485 0.06 -9.10 6.05
C ILE A 485 0.70 -8.88 4.67
N VAL A 486 0.98 -7.64 4.28
CA VAL A 486 1.62 -7.33 3.00
C VAL A 486 2.99 -8.00 2.86
N GLN A 487 3.79 -8.07 3.93
CA GLN A 487 5.07 -8.80 3.91
C GLN A 487 4.88 -10.30 3.66
N ILE A 488 3.89 -10.93 4.29
CA ILE A 488 3.57 -12.35 4.08
C ILE A 488 3.12 -12.57 2.64
N LEU A 489 2.25 -11.72 2.12
CA LEU A 489 1.75 -11.81 0.75
C LEU A 489 2.88 -11.65 -0.29
N TYR A 490 3.80 -10.71 -0.09
CA TYR A 490 4.98 -10.57 -0.97
C TYR A 490 5.85 -11.82 -0.99
N LYS A 491 6.11 -12.45 0.17
CA LYS A 491 6.85 -13.72 0.23
C LYS A 491 6.12 -14.83 -0.53
N ARG A 492 4.79 -14.92 -0.36
CA ARG A 492 3.95 -15.92 -1.05
C ARG A 492 3.97 -15.72 -2.57
N TRP A 493 3.86 -14.49 -3.05
CA TRP A 493 3.94 -14.19 -4.47
C TRP A 493 5.33 -14.49 -5.04
N HIS A 494 6.40 -14.21 -4.29
CA HIS A 494 7.74 -14.61 -4.69
C HIS A 494 7.88 -16.14 -4.79
N SER A 495 7.40 -16.89 -3.80
CA SER A 495 7.42 -18.36 -3.85
C SER A 495 6.65 -18.90 -5.07
N LYS A 496 5.47 -18.34 -5.36
CA LYS A 496 4.72 -18.68 -6.58
C LYS A 496 5.50 -18.33 -7.85
N LEU A 497 6.21 -17.21 -7.88
CA LEU A 497 7.02 -16.81 -9.03
C LEU A 497 8.17 -17.79 -9.27
N VAL A 498 8.89 -18.15 -8.22
CA VAL A 498 10.03 -19.09 -8.28
C VAL A 498 9.58 -20.51 -8.68
N SER A 499 8.41 -20.97 -8.23
CA SER A 499 7.90 -22.32 -8.56
C SER A 499 7.47 -22.49 -10.03
N MET A 500 7.41 -21.41 -10.82
CA MET A 500 7.06 -21.50 -12.25
C MET A 500 8.19 -22.13 -13.06
N LYS A 501 7.97 -23.31 -13.64
CA LYS A 501 9.00 -24.12 -14.33
C LYS A 501 9.87 -23.33 -15.31
N MET A 502 9.27 -22.59 -16.25
CA MET A 502 10.02 -21.86 -17.28
C MET A 502 10.33 -20.40 -16.95
N LYS A 503 9.54 -19.79 -16.08
CA LYS A 503 9.56 -18.34 -15.85
C LYS A 503 10.17 -17.96 -14.48
N GLY A 504 10.33 -18.94 -13.59
CA GLY A 504 10.72 -18.73 -12.19
C GLY A 504 12.22 -18.74 -11.90
N HIS A 505 12.99 -19.44 -12.70
CA HIS A 505 14.42 -19.77 -12.39
C HIS A 505 15.29 -18.55 -12.11
N THR A 506 15.13 -17.46 -12.84
CA THR A 506 15.94 -16.25 -12.64
C THR A 506 15.69 -15.59 -11.28
N PHE A 507 14.48 -15.75 -10.72
CA PHE A 507 14.08 -15.01 -9.52
C PHE A 507 14.64 -15.58 -8.22
N THR A 508 15.16 -16.80 -8.21
CA THR A 508 15.91 -17.37 -7.07
C THR A 508 17.19 -16.57 -6.78
N THR A 509 17.89 -16.15 -7.84
CA THR A 509 19.12 -15.33 -7.74
C THR A 509 18.86 -13.86 -7.41
N LEU A 510 17.60 -13.42 -7.57
CA LEU A 510 17.16 -12.04 -7.39
C LEU A 510 16.53 -11.79 -6.01
N TYR A 511 16.34 -12.83 -5.20
CA TYR A 511 15.70 -12.72 -3.89
C TYR A 511 16.48 -11.79 -2.95
N ASN A 512 15.77 -10.85 -2.32
CA ASN A 512 16.30 -9.83 -1.40
C ASN A 512 17.56 -9.10 -1.92
N ASN A 513 17.65 -8.92 -3.25
CA ASN A 513 18.82 -8.34 -3.90
C ASN A 513 18.50 -6.95 -4.50
N LYS A 514 18.55 -5.90 -3.66
CA LYS A 514 18.28 -4.52 -4.08
C LYS A 514 19.21 -4.03 -5.21
N ILE A 515 20.44 -4.55 -5.29
CA ILE A 515 21.43 -4.15 -6.30
C ILE A 515 21.03 -4.72 -7.65
N SER A 516 20.72 -5.98 -7.73
CA SER A 516 20.27 -6.62 -8.98
C SER A 516 18.89 -6.14 -9.43
N ASN A 517 18.06 -5.65 -8.52
CA ASN A 517 16.68 -5.26 -8.78
C ASN A 517 16.45 -3.73 -8.85
N PHE A 518 17.54 -2.94 -8.87
CA PHE A 518 17.44 -1.47 -8.93
C PHE A 518 16.68 -0.94 -10.15
N TYR A 519 16.58 -1.72 -11.23
CA TYR A 519 15.79 -1.41 -12.43
C TYR A 519 14.33 -1.07 -12.14
N PHE A 520 13.76 -1.66 -11.08
CA PHE A 520 12.37 -1.50 -10.66
C PHE A 520 12.18 -0.41 -9.60
N SER A 521 13.26 0.31 -9.27
CA SER A 521 13.15 1.49 -8.40
C SER A 521 12.46 2.65 -9.15
N PRO A 522 11.90 3.65 -8.45
CA PRO A 522 11.16 4.76 -9.08
C PRO A 522 11.94 5.55 -10.09
N SER A 523 13.24 5.72 -9.86
CA SER A 523 14.14 6.50 -10.74
C SER A 523 15.47 5.80 -10.90
N PRO A 524 15.53 4.66 -11.60
CA PRO A 524 16.77 3.95 -11.81
C PRO A 524 17.67 4.77 -12.76
N PRO A 525 18.93 5.02 -12.38
CA PRO A 525 19.83 5.79 -13.22
C PRO A 525 20.09 5.06 -14.55
N ASN A 526 20.01 5.79 -15.65
CA ASN A 526 20.34 5.31 -17.00
C ASN A 526 19.53 4.08 -17.49
N VAL A 527 18.30 3.88 -16.99
CA VAL A 527 17.37 2.86 -17.46
C VAL A 527 16.22 3.56 -18.20
N ASN A 528 16.11 3.33 -19.50
CA ASN A 528 14.97 3.78 -20.31
C ASN A 528 13.91 2.68 -20.40
N ASP A 529 12.72 3.00 -20.94
CA ASP A 529 11.60 2.09 -21.00
C ASP A 529 11.86 0.85 -21.88
N ASN A 530 12.64 0.99 -22.97
CA ASN A 530 13.00 -0.15 -23.82
C ASN A 530 13.92 -1.14 -23.08
N LEU A 531 14.91 -0.65 -22.34
CA LEU A 531 15.78 -1.50 -21.54
C LEU A 531 15.02 -2.14 -20.37
N LEU A 532 14.10 -1.41 -19.76
CA LEU A 532 13.22 -1.94 -18.70
C LEU A 532 12.35 -3.06 -19.26
N SER A 533 11.70 -2.83 -20.40
CA SER A 533 10.87 -3.83 -21.09
C SER A 533 11.67 -5.08 -21.44
N PHE A 534 12.87 -4.91 -21.99
CA PHE A 534 13.78 -6.03 -22.25
C PHE A 534 14.14 -6.78 -20.96
N THR A 535 14.47 -6.06 -19.90
CA THR A 535 14.86 -6.67 -18.61
C THR A 535 13.73 -7.51 -18.04
N ILE A 536 12.49 -7.02 -18.08
CA ILE A 536 11.31 -7.75 -17.62
C ILE A 536 11.10 -9.00 -18.48
N ALA A 537 11.08 -8.83 -19.81
CA ALA A 537 10.86 -9.92 -20.74
C ALA A 537 11.92 -11.03 -20.62
N ALA A 538 13.21 -10.63 -20.51
CA ALA A 538 14.32 -11.57 -20.38
C ALA A 538 14.27 -12.35 -19.05
N ARG A 539 14.00 -11.66 -17.93
CA ARG A 539 13.92 -12.29 -16.63
C ARG A 539 12.71 -13.20 -16.46
N CYS A 540 11.59 -12.86 -17.10
CA CYS A 540 10.38 -13.71 -17.16
C CYS A 540 10.42 -14.77 -18.25
N ASN A 541 11.52 -14.91 -18.99
CA ASN A 541 11.64 -15.80 -20.16
C ASN A 541 10.47 -15.61 -21.16
N ASN A 542 10.09 -14.35 -21.43
CA ASN A 542 9.00 -13.97 -22.34
C ASN A 542 9.52 -13.44 -23.71
N LEU A 543 10.85 -13.38 -23.89
CA LEU A 543 11.38 -12.92 -25.17
C LEU A 543 11.11 -13.98 -26.26
N PRO A 544 10.66 -13.59 -27.46
CA PRO A 544 10.45 -14.51 -28.58
C PRO A 544 11.72 -15.27 -28.97
N THR A 545 11.82 -16.49 -28.49
CA THR A 545 12.84 -17.50 -28.85
C THR A 545 12.13 -18.73 -29.37
N GLY A 546 12.84 -19.67 -29.98
CA GLY A 546 12.22 -20.95 -30.39
C GLY A 546 11.52 -21.66 -29.26
N GLU A 547 12.09 -21.61 -28.04
CA GLU A 547 11.50 -22.16 -26.82
C GLU A 547 10.15 -21.53 -26.44
N VAL A 548 10.01 -20.21 -26.64
CA VAL A 548 8.81 -19.45 -26.24
C VAL A 548 7.73 -19.47 -27.31
N ILE A 549 8.11 -19.57 -28.60
CA ILE A 549 7.18 -19.52 -29.74
C ILE A 549 6.64 -20.90 -30.10
N SER A 550 7.38 -21.97 -29.80
CA SER A 550 6.96 -23.34 -30.14
C SER A 550 5.73 -23.75 -29.34
N HIS A 551 4.64 -24.09 -30.06
CA HIS A 551 3.41 -24.65 -29.47
C HIS A 551 3.50 -26.16 -29.20
N ASN A 552 4.48 -26.82 -29.78
CA ASN A 552 4.75 -28.25 -29.56
C ASN A 552 5.86 -28.33 -28.49
N ASN A 553 5.76 -29.20 -27.52
CA ASN A 553 6.68 -29.33 -26.39
C ASN A 553 8.18 -29.54 -26.77
N GLU A 554 8.52 -29.44 -28.05
CA GLU A 554 9.89 -29.51 -28.55
C GLU A 554 10.42 -28.14 -28.92
N THR A 555 11.46 -27.72 -28.21
CA THR A 555 12.17 -26.47 -28.53
C THR A 555 12.96 -26.67 -29.83
N PRO A 556 12.68 -25.88 -30.88
CA PRO A 556 13.38 -26.01 -32.15
C PRO A 556 14.87 -25.64 -32.01
N GLU A 557 15.67 -26.15 -32.94
CA GLU A 557 17.10 -25.86 -33.05
C GLU A 557 17.33 -24.40 -33.46
N CYS A 558 18.46 -23.83 -33.03
CA CYS A 558 18.84 -22.51 -33.40
C CYS A 558 19.17 -22.36 -34.89
N ARG A 559 18.40 -21.54 -35.59
CA ARG A 559 18.60 -21.29 -37.04
C ARG A 559 19.86 -20.46 -37.34
N LEU A 560 20.57 -19.95 -36.36
CA LEU A 560 21.73 -19.06 -36.53
C LEU A 560 23.08 -19.75 -36.33
N CYS A 561 23.10 -20.92 -35.77
CA CYS A 561 24.35 -21.69 -35.57
C CYS A 561 24.18 -23.13 -35.99
N ASN A 562 25.29 -23.72 -36.48
CA ASN A 562 25.30 -25.10 -37.03
C ASN A 562 25.49 -26.18 -35.91
N LYS A 563 25.22 -25.85 -34.63
CA LYS A 563 25.54 -26.76 -33.51
C LYS A 563 24.36 -27.63 -33.06
N GLN A 564 23.24 -27.64 -33.74
CA GLN A 564 22.01 -28.37 -33.35
C GLN A 564 21.60 -28.12 -31.88
N LEU A 565 21.86 -26.91 -31.36
CA LEU A 565 21.47 -26.53 -30.02
C LEU A 565 20.07 -25.92 -30.01
N LYS A 566 19.31 -26.20 -28.97
CA LYS A 566 17.96 -25.65 -28.77
C LYS A 566 17.98 -24.12 -28.75
N ASP A 567 17.00 -23.48 -29.39
CA ASP A 567 16.88 -22.03 -29.49
C ASP A 567 16.29 -21.45 -28.19
N THR A 568 17.05 -21.47 -27.14
CA THR A 568 16.72 -20.88 -25.84
C THR A 568 17.32 -19.48 -25.69
N LEU A 569 16.82 -18.68 -24.73
CA LEU A 569 17.39 -17.38 -24.44
C LEU A 569 18.85 -17.50 -23.92
N ALA A 570 19.14 -18.54 -23.13
CA ALA A 570 20.50 -18.85 -22.66
C ALA A 570 21.46 -19.09 -23.83
N HIS A 571 21.04 -19.88 -24.82
CA HIS A 571 21.81 -20.11 -26.03
C HIS A 571 22.06 -18.82 -26.81
N ARG A 572 20.98 -18.05 -27.08
CA ARG A 572 21.09 -16.78 -27.84
C ARG A 572 22.02 -15.76 -27.18
N LEU A 573 22.05 -15.69 -25.86
CA LEU A 573 22.83 -14.68 -25.13
C LEU A 573 24.26 -15.09 -24.77
N ASN A 574 24.59 -16.41 -24.74
CA ASN A 574 25.87 -16.86 -24.20
C ASN A 574 26.60 -17.92 -25.03
N ASN A 575 25.91 -18.71 -25.86
CA ASN A 575 26.45 -19.93 -26.46
C ASN A 575 26.35 -19.99 -28.00
N CYS A 576 25.77 -18.98 -28.66
CA CYS A 576 25.60 -18.94 -30.12
C CYS A 576 26.88 -18.42 -30.80
N ASP A 577 27.63 -19.29 -31.52
CA ASP A 577 28.94 -18.98 -32.10
C ASP A 577 28.98 -17.73 -32.99
N PRO A 578 28.04 -17.48 -33.93
CA PRO A 578 28.03 -16.27 -34.74
C PRO A 578 28.04 -14.97 -33.94
N LYS A 579 27.83 -15.03 -32.63
CA LYS A 579 27.73 -13.88 -31.73
C LYS A 579 28.91 -13.76 -30.75
N LYS A 580 29.92 -14.62 -30.86
CA LYS A 580 31.07 -14.66 -29.93
C LYS A 580 31.74 -13.31 -29.74
N SER A 581 31.96 -12.53 -30.83
CA SER A 581 32.52 -11.17 -30.76
C SER A 581 31.65 -10.22 -29.89
N LYS A 582 30.34 -10.34 -29.92
CA LYS A 582 29.44 -9.50 -29.12
C LYS A 582 29.42 -9.88 -27.63
N TYR A 583 29.62 -11.15 -27.30
CA TYR A 583 29.86 -11.58 -25.94
C TYR A 583 31.13 -10.96 -25.36
N THR A 584 32.21 -10.91 -26.15
CA THR A 584 33.45 -10.25 -25.77
C THR A 584 33.25 -8.75 -25.54
N ILE A 585 32.52 -8.05 -26.42
CA ILE A 585 32.18 -6.63 -26.24
C ILE A 585 31.40 -6.41 -24.92
N ARG A 586 30.40 -7.25 -24.61
CA ARG A 586 29.63 -7.18 -23.34
C ARG A 586 30.55 -7.40 -22.15
N HIS A 587 31.42 -8.40 -22.21
CA HIS A 587 32.37 -8.74 -21.17
C HIS A 587 33.35 -7.56 -20.93
N ASN A 588 33.98 -7.06 -21.97
CA ASN A 588 34.95 -5.94 -21.88
C ASN A 588 34.30 -4.67 -21.31
N LYS A 589 32.98 -4.46 -21.58
CA LYS A 589 32.27 -3.32 -21.01
C LYS A 589 32.13 -3.46 -19.50
N VAL A 590 31.91 -4.67 -18.98
CA VAL A 590 31.88 -4.95 -17.53
C VAL A 590 33.26 -4.72 -16.90
N VAL A 591 34.33 -5.18 -17.53
CA VAL A 591 35.73 -4.92 -17.09
C VAL A 591 36.01 -3.41 -17.01
N GLN A 592 35.62 -2.65 -18.04
CA GLN A 592 35.78 -1.19 -18.06
C GLN A 592 35.07 -0.49 -16.90
N GLU A 593 33.85 -0.91 -16.53
CA GLU A 593 33.13 -0.33 -15.38
C GLU A 593 33.80 -0.61 -14.03
N VAL A 594 34.44 -1.78 -13.90
CA VAL A 594 35.26 -2.13 -12.72
C VAL A 594 36.52 -1.24 -12.68
N MET A 595 37.23 -1.14 -13.79
CA MET A 595 38.42 -0.32 -13.90
C MET A 595 38.15 1.18 -13.67
N ALA A 596 37.05 1.71 -14.23
CA ALA A 596 36.63 3.10 -14.01
C ALA A 596 36.32 3.36 -12.52
N SER A 597 35.78 2.37 -11.82
CA SER A 597 35.50 2.49 -10.40
C SER A 597 36.77 2.41 -9.55
N LEU A 598 37.73 1.59 -9.94
CA LEU A 598 39.07 1.55 -9.33
C LEU A 598 39.81 2.89 -9.49
N LYS A 599 39.80 3.47 -10.68
CA LYS A 599 40.36 4.81 -10.92
C LYS A 599 39.73 5.88 -10.03
N LYS A 600 38.44 5.75 -9.74
CA LYS A 600 37.70 6.67 -8.84
C LYS A 600 37.98 6.39 -7.36
N ALA A 601 38.25 5.15 -6.97
CA ALA A 601 38.43 4.75 -5.56
C ALA A 601 39.77 5.22 -4.99
N SER A 602 40.81 5.33 -5.85
CA SER A 602 42.16 5.63 -5.44
C SER A 602 42.59 7.04 -5.82
N ARG A 603 43.33 7.71 -4.94
CA ARG A 603 44.08 8.93 -5.24
C ARG A 603 45.38 8.65 -5.99
N ILE A 604 45.78 7.37 -6.07
CA ILE A 604 47.01 6.91 -6.69
C ILE A 604 46.67 6.46 -8.11
N GLN A 605 47.49 6.85 -9.09
CA GLN A 605 47.39 6.35 -10.45
C GLN A 605 47.91 4.91 -10.53
N PHE A 606 47.00 3.97 -10.86
CA PHE A 606 47.37 2.58 -11.16
C PHE A 606 47.72 2.42 -12.63
N VAL A 607 48.75 1.63 -12.89
CA VAL A 607 49.02 1.09 -14.23
C VAL A 607 48.20 -0.21 -14.34
N PHE A 608 47.20 -0.21 -15.20
CA PHE A 608 46.33 -1.35 -15.45
C PHE A 608 46.84 -2.14 -16.67
N HIS A 609 46.87 -3.45 -16.52
CA HIS A 609 47.21 -4.38 -17.61
C HIS A 609 45.96 -5.20 -17.94
N GLU A 610 45.41 -4.99 -19.14
CA GLU A 610 44.17 -5.63 -19.58
C GLU A 610 44.45 -6.80 -20.51
N ASN A 611 43.92 -8.00 -20.19
CA ASN A 611 44.03 -9.23 -21.00
C ASN A 611 45.47 -9.55 -21.45
N THR A 612 46.44 -9.33 -20.58
CA THR A 612 47.88 -9.60 -20.83
C THR A 612 48.42 -10.63 -19.83
N THR A 613 49.46 -11.34 -20.22
CA THR A 613 50.22 -12.20 -19.31
C THR A 613 50.90 -11.36 -18.23
N ILE A 614 51.05 -11.91 -17.02
CA ILE A 614 51.78 -11.24 -15.94
C ILE A 614 53.26 -11.34 -16.25
N SER A 615 53.89 -10.17 -16.50
CA SER A 615 55.31 -10.04 -16.72
C SER A 615 55.84 -8.91 -15.83
N LEU A 616 56.70 -9.26 -14.88
CA LEU A 616 57.27 -8.31 -13.94
C LEU A 616 58.79 -8.20 -14.23
N ARG A 617 59.33 -6.98 -14.32
CA ARG A 617 60.76 -6.75 -14.58
C ARG A 617 61.60 -7.39 -13.46
N GLY A 618 62.56 -8.24 -13.86
CA GLY A 618 63.49 -8.91 -12.94
C GLY A 618 62.94 -10.15 -12.26
N ALA A 619 61.72 -10.60 -12.57
CA ALA A 619 61.16 -11.84 -12.03
C ALA A 619 61.59 -13.07 -12.84
N PRO A 620 61.79 -14.24 -12.20
CA PRO A 620 62.02 -15.49 -12.91
C PRO A 620 60.82 -15.82 -13.83
N GLN A 621 61.10 -16.64 -14.86
CA GLN A 621 60.04 -17.11 -15.75
C GLN A 621 59.06 -17.99 -15.02
N LEU A 622 57.75 -17.64 -15.12
CA LEU A 622 56.68 -18.44 -14.57
C LEU A 622 56.61 -19.83 -15.22
N PRO A 623 56.17 -20.88 -14.48
CA PRO A 623 56.00 -22.24 -15.00
C PRO A 623 55.17 -22.28 -16.30
N PRO A 624 55.49 -23.15 -17.27
CA PRO A 624 54.79 -23.25 -18.56
C PRO A 624 53.27 -23.44 -18.41
N SER A 625 52.80 -24.09 -17.34
CA SER A 625 51.40 -24.33 -17.05
C SER A 625 50.57 -23.05 -16.80
N VAL A 626 51.21 -21.97 -16.33
CA VAL A 626 50.49 -20.73 -15.91
C VAL A 626 50.95 -19.47 -16.66
N ARG A 627 52.15 -19.50 -17.27
CA ARG A 627 52.73 -18.30 -17.93
C ARG A 627 51.87 -17.68 -19.06
N ASN A 628 51.04 -18.53 -19.69
CA ASN A 628 50.15 -18.10 -20.81
C ASN A 628 48.76 -17.64 -20.34
N LEU A 629 48.49 -17.69 -19.05
CA LEU A 629 47.23 -17.23 -18.50
C LEU A 629 47.15 -15.69 -18.58
N ARG A 630 46.07 -15.20 -19.13
CA ARG A 630 45.78 -13.78 -19.30
C ARG A 630 44.57 -13.41 -18.46
N PRO A 631 44.79 -12.85 -17.25
CA PRO A 631 43.69 -12.29 -16.47
C PRO A 631 43.01 -11.12 -17.19
N ASP A 632 41.71 -10.88 -16.95
CA ASP A 632 41.02 -9.75 -17.56
C ASP A 632 41.60 -8.41 -17.16
N LEU A 633 42.10 -8.30 -15.93
CA LEU A 633 42.76 -7.10 -15.40
C LEU A 633 43.76 -7.49 -14.32
N TRP A 634 44.98 -6.92 -14.34
CA TRP A 634 45.87 -6.99 -13.20
C TRP A 634 46.61 -5.66 -13.00
N PHE A 635 46.99 -5.38 -11.76
CA PHE A 635 47.73 -4.18 -11.40
C PHE A 635 48.44 -4.36 -10.05
N VAL A 636 49.55 -3.63 -9.87
CA VAL A 636 50.24 -3.56 -8.57
C VAL A 636 49.78 -2.31 -7.85
N ASN A 637 49.44 -2.45 -6.59
CA ASN A 637 49.13 -1.32 -5.73
C ASN A 637 50.42 -0.70 -5.18
N PRO A 638 50.81 0.50 -5.65
CA PRO A 638 52.11 1.09 -5.28
C PRO A 638 52.20 1.45 -3.78
N ALA A 639 51.07 1.57 -3.08
CA ALA A 639 51.06 1.90 -1.65
C ALA A 639 51.55 0.76 -0.75
N ASN A 640 51.33 -0.51 -1.16
CA ASN A 640 51.64 -1.65 -0.35
C ASN A 640 52.35 -2.80 -1.11
N GLY A 641 52.70 -2.59 -2.37
CA GLY A 641 53.35 -3.56 -3.20
C GLY A 641 52.55 -4.81 -3.58
N VAL A 642 51.27 -4.86 -3.27
CA VAL A 642 50.39 -6.03 -3.49
C VAL A 642 49.95 -6.08 -4.95
N LEU A 643 50.13 -7.22 -5.60
CA LEU A 643 49.58 -7.51 -6.91
C LEU A 643 48.13 -7.91 -6.81
N ASN A 644 47.28 -7.28 -7.61
CA ASN A 644 45.84 -7.58 -7.65
C ASN A 644 45.47 -8.14 -9.03
N ILE A 645 44.86 -9.31 -9.03
CA ILE A 645 44.33 -9.99 -10.21
C ILE A 645 42.82 -9.91 -10.16
N VAL A 646 42.18 -9.43 -11.22
CA VAL A 646 40.71 -9.35 -11.33
C VAL A 646 40.27 -10.14 -12.55
N GLU A 647 39.43 -11.10 -12.34
CA GLU A 647 38.79 -11.93 -13.36
C GLU A 647 37.30 -11.68 -13.38
N VAL A 648 36.73 -11.46 -14.55
CA VAL A 648 35.31 -11.15 -14.75
C VAL A 648 34.66 -12.29 -15.52
N THR A 649 33.43 -12.63 -15.18
CA THR A 649 32.62 -13.58 -15.97
C THR A 649 31.17 -13.16 -16.03
N VAL A 650 30.55 -13.35 -17.21
CA VAL A 650 29.16 -12.97 -17.50
C VAL A 650 28.37 -14.20 -17.95
N PRO A 651 28.06 -15.15 -17.04
CA PRO A 651 27.27 -16.34 -17.36
C PRO A 651 25.78 -15.99 -17.47
N TYR A 652 24.97 -16.90 -18.01
CA TYR A 652 23.52 -16.71 -18.08
C TYR A 652 22.84 -16.77 -16.71
N GLY A 653 23.31 -17.65 -15.82
CA GLY A 653 22.77 -17.80 -14.45
C GLY A 653 21.46 -18.59 -14.40
N GLN A 654 21.29 -19.55 -15.30
CA GLN A 654 20.20 -20.53 -15.30
C GLN A 654 20.81 -21.93 -15.22
N MET A 655 19.99 -22.90 -14.79
CA MET A 655 20.39 -24.32 -14.79
C MET A 655 20.98 -24.70 -16.15
N ASP A 656 22.14 -25.32 -16.13
CA ASP A 656 22.63 -26.09 -17.27
C ASP A 656 21.80 -27.36 -17.33
N ASP A 657 21.25 -27.72 -18.50
CA ASP A 657 20.45 -28.95 -18.70
C ASP A 657 21.18 -30.25 -18.26
N ARG A 658 22.42 -30.12 -17.81
CA ARG A 658 23.31 -31.21 -17.36
C ARG A 658 23.39 -31.40 -15.85
N THR A 659 22.83 -30.49 -15.04
CA THR A 659 22.88 -30.58 -13.58
C THR A 659 21.60 -30.03 -12.97
N ASP A 660 20.98 -30.82 -12.09
CA ASP A 660 19.82 -30.39 -11.26
C ASP A 660 20.18 -29.31 -10.22
N CYS A 661 21.09 -28.39 -10.57
CA CYS A 661 21.64 -27.42 -9.63
C CYS A 661 20.83 -26.12 -9.62
N ASP A 662 20.57 -25.59 -8.41
CA ASP A 662 20.00 -24.27 -8.15
C ASP A 662 20.72 -23.16 -8.95
N PRO A 663 20.01 -22.21 -9.59
CA PRO A 663 20.61 -21.06 -10.31
C PRO A 663 21.62 -20.25 -9.49
N GLN A 664 21.50 -20.18 -8.16
CA GLN A 664 22.52 -19.60 -7.29
C GLN A 664 23.81 -20.43 -7.34
N SER A 665 23.69 -21.73 -7.41
CA SER A 665 24.85 -22.62 -7.51
C SER A 665 25.56 -22.47 -8.84
N THR A 666 24.87 -22.19 -9.95
CA THR A 666 25.52 -21.96 -11.27
C THR A 666 26.43 -20.74 -11.25
N LEU A 667 25.99 -19.62 -10.68
CA LEU A 667 26.85 -18.41 -10.56
C LEU A 667 28.01 -18.66 -9.59
N LYS A 668 27.78 -19.42 -8.54
CA LYS A 668 28.81 -19.83 -7.57
C LYS A 668 29.81 -20.78 -8.22
N LEU A 669 29.36 -21.79 -8.95
CA LEU A 669 30.20 -22.72 -9.72
C LEU A 669 31.12 -21.96 -10.70
N ARG A 670 30.56 -20.99 -11.45
CA ARG A 670 31.39 -20.19 -12.37
C ARG A 670 32.42 -19.35 -11.64
N MET A 671 32.14 -18.91 -10.42
CA MET A 671 33.11 -18.23 -9.57
C MET A 671 34.22 -19.20 -9.13
N GLU A 672 33.85 -20.40 -8.68
CA GLU A 672 34.77 -21.47 -8.25
C GLU A 672 35.67 -21.95 -9.38
N GLU A 673 35.12 -22.19 -10.59
CA GLU A 673 35.87 -22.52 -11.79
C GLU A 673 36.96 -21.47 -12.10
N LYS A 674 36.63 -20.20 -12.00
CA LYS A 674 37.58 -19.11 -12.24
C LYS A 674 38.63 -19.01 -11.13
N LEU A 675 38.24 -19.23 -9.87
CA LEU A 675 39.18 -19.31 -8.76
C LEU A 675 40.18 -20.47 -8.95
N GLN A 676 39.71 -21.65 -9.27
CA GLN A 676 40.58 -22.84 -9.50
C GLN A 676 41.52 -22.62 -10.69
N LYS A 677 41.05 -21.97 -11.76
CA LYS A 677 41.86 -21.67 -12.93
C LYS A 677 43.07 -20.75 -12.60
N TYR A 678 42.88 -19.74 -11.76
CA TYR A 678 43.89 -18.72 -11.51
C TYR A 678 44.67 -18.88 -10.19
N LEU A 679 44.21 -19.77 -9.28
CA LEU A 679 44.93 -20.06 -8.01
C LEU A 679 46.37 -20.53 -8.24
N PRO A 680 46.65 -21.44 -9.22
CA PRO A 680 48.03 -21.83 -9.52
C PRO A 680 48.91 -20.65 -10.01
N LEU A 681 48.34 -19.70 -10.75
CA LEU A 681 49.05 -18.50 -11.17
C LEU A 681 49.37 -17.59 -9.97
N VAL A 682 48.41 -17.43 -9.03
CA VAL A 682 48.63 -16.67 -7.79
C VAL A 682 49.85 -17.26 -7.02
N LYS A 683 49.85 -18.55 -6.77
CA LYS A 683 50.96 -19.24 -6.07
C LYS A 683 52.29 -19.06 -6.81
N ALA A 684 52.31 -19.31 -8.11
CA ALA A 684 53.54 -19.18 -8.91
C ALA A 684 54.11 -17.78 -8.90
N VAL A 685 53.26 -16.78 -8.86
CA VAL A 685 53.71 -15.35 -8.79
C VAL A 685 54.19 -15.02 -7.36
N GLU A 686 53.48 -15.46 -6.32
CA GLU A 686 53.91 -15.26 -4.92
C GLU A 686 55.29 -15.95 -4.67
N ASP A 687 55.49 -17.17 -5.15
CA ASP A 687 56.75 -17.93 -5.00
C ASP A 687 57.88 -17.28 -5.80
N ALA A 688 57.59 -16.73 -6.98
CA ALA A 688 58.63 -16.17 -7.87
C ALA A 688 59.18 -14.79 -7.42
N ILE A 689 58.37 -13.95 -6.79
CA ILE A 689 58.70 -12.55 -6.47
C ILE A 689 58.50 -12.20 -5.00
N ASN A 690 58.06 -13.11 -4.16
CA ASN A 690 57.81 -12.95 -2.72
C ASN A 690 56.90 -11.69 -2.41
N ILE A 691 55.91 -11.48 -3.24
CA ILE A 691 54.87 -10.43 -3.03
C ILE A 691 53.50 -11.09 -2.87
N LYS A 692 52.69 -10.49 -2.00
CA LYS A 692 51.32 -10.92 -1.81
C LYS A 692 50.50 -10.67 -3.07
N VAL A 693 49.71 -11.68 -3.47
CA VAL A 693 48.81 -11.58 -4.62
C VAL A 693 47.33 -11.75 -4.15
N ASN A 694 46.49 -10.80 -4.51
CA ASN A 694 45.04 -10.93 -4.28
C ASN A 694 44.35 -11.33 -5.58
N LEU A 695 43.50 -12.34 -5.52
CA LEU A 695 42.61 -12.73 -6.63
C LEU A 695 41.19 -12.35 -6.34
N TYR A 696 40.59 -11.58 -7.25
CA TYR A 696 39.19 -11.16 -7.20
C TYR A 696 38.45 -11.70 -8.40
N VAL A 697 37.43 -12.52 -8.15
CA VAL A 697 36.53 -12.99 -9.19
C VAL A 697 35.22 -12.22 -9.08
N ILE A 698 34.81 -11.59 -10.20
CA ILE A 698 33.60 -10.79 -10.33
C ILE A 698 32.66 -11.51 -11.27
N VAL A 699 31.54 -11.95 -10.74
CA VAL A 699 30.48 -12.64 -11.48
C VAL A 699 29.27 -11.74 -11.60
N VAL A 700 28.78 -11.53 -12.82
CA VAL A 700 27.49 -10.88 -13.07
C VAL A 700 26.73 -11.65 -14.15
N SER A 701 25.47 -11.98 -13.89
CA SER A 701 24.67 -12.71 -14.88
C SER A 701 24.40 -11.84 -16.12
N SER A 702 24.25 -12.46 -17.29
CA SER A 702 23.82 -11.75 -18.52
C SER A 702 22.44 -11.10 -18.37
N LEU A 703 21.64 -11.50 -17.37
CA LEU A 703 20.36 -10.88 -16.98
C LEU A 703 20.50 -9.87 -15.81
N GLY A 704 21.76 -9.48 -15.50
CA GLY A 704 22.06 -8.42 -14.54
C GLY A 704 21.98 -8.83 -13.07
N ALA A 705 21.92 -10.11 -12.73
CA ALA A 705 22.02 -10.57 -11.35
C ALA A 705 23.46 -10.49 -10.84
N VAL A 706 23.67 -9.88 -9.67
CA VAL A 706 24.97 -9.76 -9.00
C VAL A 706 24.94 -10.52 -7.69
N PRO A 707 25.68 -11.64 -7.57
CA PRO A 707 25.75 -12.42 -6.33
C PRO A 707 26.36 -11.62 -5.17
N SER A 708 26.04 -12.00 -3.94
CA SER A 708 26.63 -11.40 -2.73
C SER A 708 28.15 -11.57 -2.66
N SER A 709 28.68 -12.68 -3.18
CA SER A 709 30.12 -12.93 -3.28
C SER A 709 30.83 -11.88 -4.17
N THR A 710 30.23 -11.49 -5.29
CA THR A 710 30.74 -10.40 -6.15
C THR A 710 30.77 -9.07 -5.40
N LEU A 711 29.75 -8.78 -4.60
CA LEU A 711 29.71 -7.56 -3.81
C LEU A 711 30.82 -7.53 -2.75
N VAL A 712 31.12 -8.68 -2.13
CA VAL A 712 32.24 -8.84 -1.19
C VAL A 712 33.56 -8.61 -1.91
N SER A 713 33.77 -9.24 -3.09
CA SER A 713 34.96 -9.03 -3.92
C SER A 713 35.14 -7.56 -4.32
N LEU A 714 34.07 -6.91 -4.80
CA LEU A 714 34.10 -5.48 -5.15
C LEU A 714 34.39 -4.60 -3.94
N ARG A 715 33.84 -4.92 -2.76
CA ARG A 715 34.11 -4.16 -1.54
C ARG A 715 35.59 -4.23 -1.15
N LYS A 716 36.19 -5.42 -1.16
CA LYS A 716 37.62 -5.60 -0.88
C LYS A 716 38.47 -4.91 -1.92
N LEU A 717 38.15 -5.08 -3.21
CA LEU A 717 38.86 -4.48 -4.35
C LEU A 717 38.83 -2.94 -4.32
N LEU A 718 37.75 -2.33 -3.85
CA LEU A 718 37.51 -0.89 -3.75
C LEU A 718 37.81 -0.33 -2.35
N PHE A 719 38.80 -0.88 -1.67
CA PHE A 719 39.33 -0.39 -0.38
C PHE A 719 38.26 -0.27 0.71
N ASN A 720 37.37 -1.28 0.81
CA ASN A 720 36.26 -1.35 1.73
C ASN A 720 35.21 -0.22 1.63
N ASN A 721 35.22 0.54 0.54
CA ASN A 721 34.21 1.56 0.28
C ASN A 721 32.89 0.92 -0.14
N LYS A 722 31.98 0.73 0.82
CA LYS A 722 30.65 0.09 0.62
C LYS A 722 29.81 0.81 -0.43
N ARG A 723 29.73 2.15 -0.37
CA ARG A 723 28.91 2.96 -1.30
C ARG A 723 29.41 2.82 -2.75
N LEU A 724 30.71 2.89 -2.94
CA LEU A 724 31.32 2.74 -4.27
C LEU A 724 31.17 1.30 -4.80
N ALA A 725 31.33 0.29 -3.95
CA ALA A 725 31.13 -1.11 -4.31
C ALA A 725 29.67 -1.37 -4.78
N GLU A 726 28.68 -0.86 -4.07
CA GLU A 726 27.27 -0.96 -4.47
C GLU A 726 26.98 -0.21 -5.78
N ALA A 727 27.55 0.99 -5.95
CA ALA A 727 27.43 1.76 -7.20
C ALA A 727 28.07 1.04 -8.38
N THR A 728 29.26 0.44 -8.18
CA THR A 728 29.95 -0.37 -9.19
C THR A 728 29.14 -1.62 -9.53
N ALA A 729 28.60 -2.31 -8.54
CA ALA A 729 27.75 -3.48 -8.74
C ALA A 729 26.50 -3.16 -9.60
N ARG A 730 25.87 -2.01 -9.40
CA ARG A 730 24.77 -1.54 -10.28
C ARG A 730 25.25 -1.23 -11.71
N LYS A 731 26.43 -0.62 -11.87
CA LYS A 731 27.00 -0.32 -13.18
C LYS A 731 27.34 -1.58 -13.97
N ILE A 732 27.99 -2.58 -13.36
CA ILE A 732 28.30 -3.85 -14.02
C ILE A 732 27.03 -4.61 -14.37
N SER A 733 26.02 -4.61 -13.49
CA SER A 733 24.69 -5.15 -13.77
C SER A 733 24.06 -4.49 -14.99
N LEU A 734 24.11 -3.15 -15.06
CA LEU A 734 23.59 -2.39 -16.19
C LEU A 734 24.38 -2.65 -17.50
N ALA A 735 25.69 -2.76 -17.44
CA ALA A 735 26.53 -3.09 -18.59
C ALA A 735 26.22 -4.48 -19.14
N ALA A 736 26.05 -5.47 -18.26
CA ALA A 736 25.69 -6.84 -18.63
C ALA A 736 24.33 -6.91 -19.33
N ILE A 737 23.29 -6.29 -18.77
CA ILE A 737 21.94 -6.36 -19.34
C ILE A 737 21.81 -5.56 -20.65
N ARG A 738 22.47 -4.39 -20.76
CA ARG A 738 22.55 -3.61 -22.01
C ARG A 738 23.22 -4.40 -23.13
N GLY A 739 24.37 -5.03 -22.82
CA GLY A 739 25.06 -5.89 -23.78
C GLY A 739 24.18 -7.06 -24.22
N SER A 740 23.43 -7.67 -23.31
CA SER A 740 22.48 -8.74 -23.63
C SER A 740 21.32 -8.26 -24.50
N ALA A 741 20.79 -7.07 -24.24
CA ALA A 741 19.75 -6.46 -25.07
C ALA A 741 20.25 -6.23 -26.51
N LEU A 742 21.46 -5.67 -26.67
CA LEU A 742 22.06 -5.48 -27.99
C LEU A 742 22.31 -6.81 -28.73
N ILE A 743 22.77 -7.84 -28.03
CA ILE A 743 22.96 -9.18 -28.61
C ILE A 743 21.62 -9.72 -29.11
N TYR A 744 20.58 -9.63 -28.31
CA TYR A 744 19.26 -10.16 -28.65
C TYR A 744 18.64 -9.44 -29.85
N TRP A 745 18.59 -8.09 -29.85
CA TRP A 745 18.01 -7.32 -30.94
C TRP A 745 18.75 -7.51 -32.27
N ASN A 746 20.08 -7.58 -32.25
CA ASN A 746 20.85 -7.88 -33.43
C ASN A 746 20.59 -9.29 -34.02
N ILE A 747 20.24 -10.25 -33.17
CA ILE A 747 19.80 -11.59 -33.62
C ILE A 747 18.49 -11.48 -34.40
N ARG A 748 17.52 -10.73 -33.88
CA ARG A 748 16.20 -10.56 -34.52
C ARG A 748 16.29 -9.82 -35.87
N MET A 749 17.09 -8.75 -35.95
CA MET A 749 17.32 -8.03 -37.22
C MET A 749 17.91 -8.93 -38.31
N ASN A 750 18.89 -9.76 -37.94
CA ASN A 750 19.54 -10.68 -38.90
C ASN A 750 18.64 -11.87 -39.30
N ALA A 751 17.61 -12.20 -38.49
CA ALA A 751 16.66 -13.25 -38.78
C ALA A 751 15.43 -12.75 -39.57
N GLY A 752 15.33 -11.47 -39.87
CA GLY A 752 14.19 -10.86 -40.55
C GLY A 752 12.93 -10.77 -39.71
N GLU A 753 13.05 -10.94 -38.39
CA GLU A 753 11.91 -10.94 -37.45
C GLU A 753 11.47 -9.53 -36.99
N ILE A 754 12.21 -8.48 -37.36
CA ILE A 754 11.93 -7.07 -36.94
C ILE A 754 12.20 -6.14 -38.12
N ASP A 755 11.29 -5.22 -38.40
CA ASP A 755 11.50 -4.10 -39.32
C ASP A 755 12.50 -3.09 -38.76
N ALA A 756 13.09 -2.26 -39.63
CA ALA A 756 14.08 -1.23 -39.27
C ALA A 756 13.59 -0.25 -38.17
N ASN A 757 12.29 -0.15 -37.91
CA ASN A 757 11.65 0.69 -36.88
C ASN A 757 11.33 -0.06 -35.56
N GLY A 758 11.72 -1.33 -35.40
CA GLY A 758 11.56 -2.07 -34.15
C GLY A 758 10.15 -2.56 -33.84
N SER A 759 9.24 -2.55 -34.84
CA SER A 759 7.93 -3.20 -34.76
C SER A 759 8.05 -4.68 -35.18
N ALA A 760 7.53 -5.58 -34.35
CA ALA A 760 7.41 -6.99 -34.68
C ALA A 760 6.24 -7.19 -35.63
N ASN A 761 6.47 -7.81 -36.81
CA ASN A 761 5.40 -8.37 -37.62
C ASN A 761 4.79 -9.57 -36.86
N LEU A 762 3.87 -9.29 -35.97
CA LEU A 762 2.98 -10.29 -35.39
C LEU A 762 1.74 -10.32 -36.28
N GLY A 763 1.61 -11.37 -37.08
CA GLY A 763 0.38 -11.62 -37.78
C GLY A 763 -0.79 -11.62 -36.77
N ASP A 764 -1.87 -10.94 -37.16
CA ASP A 764 -3.14 -10.93 -36.41
C ASP A 764 -3.71 -12.34 -36.32
N ASN A 765 -3.20 -13.13 -35.40
CA ASN A 765 -3.88 -14.34 -34.94
C ASN A 765 -4.34 -14.06 -33.52
N GLU A 766 -5.64 -13.87 -33.37
CA GLU A 766 -6.35 -13.93 -32.11
C GLU A 766 -5.98 -15.24 -31.40
N VAL A 767 -5.03 -15.17 -30.48
CA VAL A 767 -4.76 -16.25 -29.54
C VAL A 767 -5.75 -16.09 -28.39
N ASN A 768 -6.81 -16.88 -28.47
CA ASN A 768 -7.66 -17.14 -27.30
C ASN A 768 -6.77 -17.56 -26.12
N SER A 769 -6.64 -16.70 -25.14
CA SER A 769 -5.92 -16.98 -23.90
C SER A 769 -6.79 -17.87 -23.00
N SER A 770 -6.66 -19.20 -23.18
CA SER A 770 -7.31 -20.21 -22.33
C SER A 770 -6.61 -20.47 -21.00
N ASP A 771 -5.58 -19.69 -20.63
CA ASP A 771 -4.81 -19.92 -19.40
C ASP A 771 -5.24 -19.04 -18.20
N ASP A 772 -6.33 -18.28 -18.31
CA ASP A 772 -6.87 -17.47 -17.22
C ASP A 772 -7.89 -18.20 -16.31
N GLN A 773 -8.07 -19.53 -16.52
CA GLN A 773 -8.95 -20.35 -15.68
C GLN A 773 -8.16 -21.14 -14.62
N VAL A 774 -7.67 -20.49 -13.59
CA VAL A 774 -7.70 -21.06 -12.25
C VAL A 774 -8.85 -20.37 -11.52
N ILE A 775 -10.05 -20.74 -11.88
CA ILE A 775 -11.25 -20.52 -11.07
C ILE A 775 -11.13 -21.53 -9.93
N ASP A 776 -10.92 -21.03 -8.73
CA ASP A 776 -11.05 -21.77 -7.49
C ASP A 776 -12.50 -22.33 -7.45
N PRO A 777 -12.73 -23.64 -7.26
CA PRO A 777 -14.08 -24.22 -7.23
C PRO A 777 -15.04 -23.58 -6.22
N ASP A 778 -14.50 -22.85 -5.24
CA ASP A 778 -15.29 -22.14 -4.24
C ASP A 778 -15.95 -20.81 -4.72
N ASP A 779 -15.61 -20.31 -5.92
CA ASP A 779 -16.21 -19.06 -6.43
C ASP A 779 -17.55 -19.27 -7.19
N THR A 780 -17.99 -20.53 -7.39
CA THR A 780 -19.21 -20.84 -8.13
C THR A 780 -20.48 -20.95 -7.27
N LEU A 781 -20.41 -20.78 -5.96
CA LEU A 781 -21.54 -20.99 -5.04
C LEU A 781 -22.37 -19.74 -4.70
N PHE A 782 -22.14 -18.60 -5.34
CA PHE A 782 -22.99 -17.42 -5.18
C PHE A 782 -23.26 -16.69 -6.48
N THR A 783 -24.03 -17.33 -7.36
CA THR A 783 -24.77 -16.62 -8.39
C THR A 783 -26.17 -16.32 -7.83
N ASP A 784 -26.42 -15.05 -7.52
CA ASP A 784 -27.79 -14.55 -7.37
C ASP A 784 -28.52 -14.69 -8.70
N SER A 785 -29.22 -15.80 -8.85
CA SER A 785 -30.27 -15.94 -9.85
C SER A 785 -31.56 -15.42 -9.24
N GLN A 786 -31.99 -14.28 -9.71
CA GLN A 786 -33.37 -13.84 -9.91
C GLN A 786 -33.44 -12.31 -9.79
N PHE A 787 -33.43 -11.65 -10.90
CA PHE A 787 -34.37 -10.62 -11.35
C PHE A 787 -33.88 -10.07 -12.69
N ALA A 788 -34.56 -10.60 -13.72
CA ALA A 788 -34.46 -10.13 -15.11
C ALA A 788 -35.55 -9.08 -15.35
N THR A 789 -35.28 -8.28 -16.38
CA THR A 789 -36.18 -7.44 -17.20
C THR A 789 -36.58 -6.10 -16.63
N ASP A 790 -36.12 -4.98 -17.22
CA ASP A 790 -36.70 -4.39 -18.39
C ASP A 790 -35.77 -3.34 -19.05
N GLN A 791 -35.68 -3.43 -20.35
CA GLN A 791 -35.07 -2.45 -21.25
C GLN A 791 -36.08 -1.30 -21.50
N THR A 792 -35.61 -0.04 -21.46
CA THR A 792 -36.05 0.96 -22.47
C THR A 792 -34.96 2.00 -22.69
N ASN A 793 -34.64 2.16 -23.96
CA ASN A 793 -33.84 3.23 -24.57
C ASN A 793 -34.37 4.62 -24.26
N HIS A 794 -33.47 5.57 -24.11
CA HIS A 794 -33.61 6.91 -24.76
C HIS A 794 -32.25 7.61 -24.88
N ASP A 795 -31.88 7.88 -26.14
CA ASP A 795 -30.83 8.80 -26.57
C ASP A 795 -31.17 10.25 -26.18
N VAL A 796 -30.18 10.99 -25.68
CA VAL A 796 -30.08 12.44 -25.87
C VAL A 796 -28.62 12.85 -25.98
N VAL A 797 -28.30 13.38 -27.15
CA VAL A 797 -27.07 14.09 -27.53
C VAL A 797 -27.09 15.47 -26.92
N GLY A 798 -25.94 15.92 -26.40
CA GLY A 798 -25.76 17.31 -25.95
C GLY A 798 -24.28 17.69 -25.87
N ASP A 799 -23.83 18.39 -26.92
CA ASP A 799 -22.55 19.09 -27.02
C ASP A 799 -22.31 20.08 -25.87
N VAL A 800 -21.12 20.11 -25.30
CA VAL A 800 -20.51 21.33 -24.74
C VAL A 800 -18.99 21.31 -24.90
N SER A 801 -18.50 22.35 -25.56
CA SER A 801 -17.12 22.68 -25.90
C SER A 801 -16.27 23.19 -24.72
N PRO A 802 -14.94 23.32 -24.90
CA PRO A 802 -13.96 23.39 -23.83
C PRO A 802 -13.59 24.81 -23.43
N LEU A 803 -13.20 24.99 -22.17
CA LEU A 803 -12.54 26.20 -21.68
C LEU A 803 -11.38 25.86 -20.73
N GLY A 804 -10.21 26.32 -21.10
CA GLY A 804 -9.34 27.15 -20.28
C GLY A 804 -8.18 26.44 -19.58
N GLU A 805 -7.02 26.53 -20.19
CA GLU A 805 -5.70 26.22 -19.60
C GLU A 805 -5.39 27.16 -18.42
N GLY A 806 -4.92 26.58 -17.31
CA GLY A 806 -4.32 27.27 -16.19
C GLY A 806 -3.06 26.53 -15.74
N LEU A 807 -1.91 26.94 -16.30
CA LEU A 807 -0.58 26.51 -15.89
C LEU A 807 -0.28 26.93 -14.44
N ILE A 808 0.03 25.96 -13.59
CA ILE A 808 0.62 26.21 -12.26
C ILE A 808 2.08 25.71 -12.30
N HIS A 809 3.00 26.66 -12.25
CA HIS A 809 4.42 26.41 -12.00
C HIS A 809 4.65 26.00 -10.55
N PHE A 810 5.25 24.84 -10.32
CA PHE A 810 5.89 24.49 -9.05
C PHE A 810 7.39 24.67 -9.17
N SER A 811 7.95 25.58 -8.41
CA SER A 811 9.38 25.69 -8.16
C SER A 811 9.79 24.67 -7.07
N THR A 812 10.73 23.81 -7.39
CA THR A 812 11.38 22.90 -6.47
C THR A 812 12.51 23.64 -5.74
N SER A 813 12.42 23.74 -4.42
CA SER A 813 13.60 23.93 -3.57
C SER A 813 13.78 22.66 -2.73
N ALA A 814 14.87 21.96 -2.99
CA ALA A 814 15.37 20.86 -2.17
C ALA A 814 15.99 21.46 -0.90
N SER A 815 15.63 20.94 0.27
CA SER A 815 16.46 21.04 1.46
C SER A 815 16.47 19.71 2.20
N GLU A 816 17.66 19.27 2.44
CA GLU A 816 18.15 18.12 3.15
C GLU A 816 17.46 17.90 4.52
N TYR A 817 17.10 16.65 4.80
CA TYR A 817 17.06 16.11 6.15
C TYR A 817 17.47 14.64 6.10
N ASP A 818 18.78 14.44 6.32
CA ASP A 818 19.36 13.20 6.81
C ASP A 818 19.38 13.24 8.35
N GLY A 819 19.06 12.10 8.95
CA GLY A 819 19.40 11.83 10.33
C GLY A 819 18.22 11.54 11.24
N LEU A 820 18.01 10.25 11.44
CA LEU A 820 17.79 9.57 12.74
C LEU A 820 17.27 8.15 12.48
N ASN A 821 18.23 7.25 12.33
CA ASN A 821 18.04 5.83 12.61
C ASN A 821 18.57 5.55 14.03
N ASP A 822 17.98 4.57 14.65
CA ASP A 822 18.26 3.88 15.91
C ASP A 822 17.40 4.38 17.08
N MET A 823 16.27 3.70 17.21
CA MET A 823 15.68 2.97 18.34
C MET A 823 14.34 2.33 17.95
#